data_3c9e49c31e89329c48b15bfa0c63eb82
#
_entry.id   3c9e49c31e89329c48b15bfa0c63eb82
#
_cell.length_a   1.000
_cell.length_b   1.000
_cell.length_c   1.000
_cell.angle_alpha   90.00
_cell.angle_beta   90.00
_cell.angle_gamma   90.00
#
_symmetry.space_group_name_H-M   'P 1'
#
loop_
_entity.id
_entity.type
_entity.pdbx_description
1 polymer ?
#
loop_
_entity_poly.entity_id
_entity_poly.type
_entity_poly.pdbx_seq_one_letter_code
_entity_poly.pdbx_strand_id
1 'polypeptide(L)'
;MTKLGFLRLSYEKQDTLLKLLILSMAAVLSFSTRLFSVLRFESVIHEFDPYFNYRTTRFLAEEGFYKFHNWFDDRAWYPLGRIIGGTIYPGLMITSAVLYHVLHFFHITIDIRNVCVFLAPLFSSFTAIVTYHFTKELKDAGAGLLAAAMIAVVPGYISRSVAGSYDNEGIAIFCMLLTYYMWIKAVKTGSVYWSSMCALAYFYMVSSWGGYVFLINLIPLHVLVLMLTGRFSHRIYVAYCTVYCLGTILSMQISFVGFQPVQSSEHMAAFGMFGLCQIHAFVDYLRSKLNAQQFEVLFKSVISLVGFILLSVGTVLMLTGKISPWTGRFYSLLDPSYAKNNIPIIASVSEHQPTTWSSYYFDLQLLVFMFPVGLYYCFNNLSDARIFIIMYGVTSMYFSAVMVRLMLVLAPVMCILSGIGVSQVLTTYMKNLDVSRPDKKSKKQQDSTYPIKNEDAKVMSWWDYGYQITAMANRTILVDNNTWNNTHISRVGQAMASTEERAYEIMRELDVSYVLVIFGGLTGYSSDDINKFLWMVRIGGSTDTGKHIKEHDYYTPTGEFRVDREGSPVLLNCLMYKMCYYRFGQVYTEAKRPPGYDRVRNAEIGNKDFELDVLEEAYTTEHWLVRIYKVKDLDNRGLSRT
;
A
#
# COMPACT_ATOMS: atom_id res chain seq x y z
N MET A 1 -46.34 -7.56 0.17
CA MET A 1 -45.06 -7.21 -0.48
C MET A 1 -44.38 -8.42 -1.10
N THR A 2 -45.02 -9.15 -2.01
CA THR A 2 -44.48 -10.46 -2.46
C THR A 2 -44.70 -10.78 -3.94
N LYS A 3 -44.80 -9.77 -4.82
CA LYS A 3 -45.03 -10.01 -6.24
C LYS A 3 -43.86 -9.64 -7.19
N LEU A 4 -42.66 -9.44 -6.67
CA LEU A 4 -41.46 -9.15 -7.47
C LEU A 4 -40.47 -10.32 -7.48
N GLY A 5 -40.99 -11.57 -7.45
CA GLY A 5 -40.15 -12.76 -7.43
C GLY A 5 -39.29 -12.97 -8.69
N PHE A 6 -39.68 -12.40 -9.82
CA PHE A 6 -38.89 -12.45 -11.05
C PHE A 6 -37.64 -11.55 -11.04
N LEU A 7 -37.56 -10.59 -10.10
CA LEU A 7 -36.39 -9.74 -9.87
C LEU A 7 -35.38 -10.32 -8.85
N ARG A 8 -35.61 -11.53 -8.34
CA ARG A 8 -34.62 -12.20 -7.49
C ARG A 8 -33.47 -12.70 -8.35
N LEU A 9 -32.46 -11.85 -8.47
CA LEU A 9 -31.18 -12.22 -9.07
C LEU A 9 -30.45 -13.25 -8.19
N SER A 10 -29.71 -14.18 -8.80
CA SER A 10 -28.79 -15.05 -8.06
C SER A 10 -27.74 -14.22 -7.32
N TYR A 11 -27.18 -14.76 -6.24
CA TYR A 11 -26.19 -14.06 -5.41
C TYR A 11 -24.99 -13.52 -6.23
N GLU A 12 -24.49 -14.32 -7.17
CA GLU A 12 -23.40 -13.92 -8.08
C GLU A 12 -23.77 -12.74 -8.98
N LYS A 13 -25.02 -12.71 -9.47
CA LYS A 13 -25.51 -11.60 -10.29
C LYS A 13 -25.73 -10.33 -9.47
N GLN A 14 -26.15 -10.47 -8.22
CA GLN A 14 -26.28 -9.34 -7.29
C GLN A 14 -24.91 -8.72 -6.99
N ASP A 15 -23.89 -9.55 -6.71
CA ASP A 15 -22.52 -9.10 -6.48
C ASP A 15 -21.93 -8.39 -7.71
N THR A 16 -22.14 -8.95 -8.89
CA THR A 16 -21.70 -8.34 -10.15
C THR A 16 -22.41 -7.02 -10.43
N LEU A 17 -23.72 -6.97 -10.20
CA LEU A 17 -24.51 -5.74 -10.34
C LEU A 17 -24.05 -4.65 -9.37
N LEU A 18 -23.77 -5.01 -8.12
CA LEU A 18 -23.27 -4.08 -7.11
C LEU A 18 -21.91 -3.49 -7.50
N LYS A 19 -20.98 -4.35 -7.95
CA LYS A 19 -19.67 -3.90 -8.44
C LYS A 19 -19.81 -2.95 -9.63
N LEU A 20 -20.67 -3.28 -10.57
CA LEU A 20 -20.92 -2.45 -11.75
C LEU A 20 -21.56 -1.12 -11.37
N LEU A 21 -22.49 -1.11 -10.42
CA LEU A 21 -23.13 0.10 -9.91
C LEU A 21 -22.09 1.02 -9.25
N ILE A 22 -21.28 0.49 -8.34
CA ILE A 22 -20.26 1.29 -7.64
C ILE A 22 -19.23 1.85 -8.64
N LEU A 23 -18.80 1.04 -9.60
CA LEU A 23 -17.85 1.49 -10.62
C LEU A 23 -18.45 2.57 -11.52
N SER A 24 -19.71 2.44 -11.91
CA SER A 24 -20.43 3.46 -12.68
C SER A 24 -20.57 4.77 -11.87
N MET A 25 -20.89 4.67 -10.59
CA MET A 25 -20.95 5.83 -9.71
C MET A 25 -19.59 6.51 -9.56
N ALA A 26 -18.50 5.74 -9.43
CA ALA A 26 -17.14 6.29 -9.39
C ALA A 26 -16.78 7.01 -10.70
N ALA A 27 -17.12 6.46 -11.85
CA ALA A 27 -16.90 7.08 -13.15
C ALA A 27 -17.70 8.39 -13.32
N VAL A 28 -18.97 8.40 -12.94
CA VAL A 28 -19.82 9.59 -12.96
C VAL A 28 -19.30 10.65 -12.00
N LEU A 29 -18.90 10.24 -10.79
CA LEU A 29 -18.30 11.15 -9.80
C LEU A 29 -17.01 11.78 -10.33
N SER A 30 -16.14 10.98 -10.96
CA SER A 30 -14.90 11.45 -11.59
C SER A 30 -15.18 12.51 -12.65
N PHE A 31 -16.17 12.28 -13.52
CA PHE A 31 -16.58 13.23 -14.53
C PHE A 31 -17.17 14.52 -13.94
N SER A 32 -18.12 14.38 -13.01
CA SER A 32 -18.89 15.51 -12.47
C SER A 32 -18.05 16.45 -11.60
N THR A 33 -17.12 15.92 -10.82
CA THR A 33 -16.23 16.75 -9.97
C THR A 33 -15.31 17.67 -10.77
N ARG A 34 -15.08 17.35 -12.03
CA ARG A 34 -14.24 18.13 -12.96
C ARG A 34 -14.99 19.17 -13.78
N LEU A 35 -16.31 19.19 -13.69
CA LEU A 35 -17.16 20.14 -14.43
C LEU A 35 -17.33 21.50 -13.73
N PHE A 36 -16.77 21.69 -12.55
CA PHE A 36 -17.00 22.89 -11.75
C PHE A 36 -16.67 24.19 -12.48
N SER A 37 -15.60 24.22 -13.27
CA SER A 37 -15.19 25.39 -14.05
C SER A 37 -16.24 25.77 -15.10
N VAL A 38 -16.81 24.79 -15.81
CA VAL A 38 -17.85 25.00 -16.81
C VAL A 38 -19.17 25.44 -16.20
N LEU A 39 -19.53 24.86 -15.03
CA LEU A 39 -20.77 25.22 -14.32
C LEU A 39 -20.73 26.63 -13.75
N ARG A 40 -19.56 27.07 -13.26
CA ARG A 40 -19.43 28.38 -12.61
C ARG A 40 -19.17 29.52 -13.59
N PHE A 41 -18.44 29.26 -14.68
CA PHE A 41 -18.05 30.28 -15.64
C PHE A 41 -18.70 30.01 -17.00
N GLU A 42 -17.96 29.42 -17.91
CA GLU A 42 -18.41 29.05 -19.26
C GLU A 42 -17.57 27.88 -19.76
N SER A 43 -17.98 27.32 -20.92
CA SER A 43 -17.19 26.32 -21.64
C SER A 43 -16.01 27.00 -22.35
N VAL A 44 -14.95 27.27 -21.61
CA VAL A 44 -13.75 27.98 -22.09
C VAL A 44 -12.51 27.14 -21.76
N ILE A 45 -11.50 27.26 -22.61
CA ILE A 45 -10.19 26.65 -22.40
C ILE A 45 -9.40 27.54 -21.44
N HIS A 46 -8.72 26.94 -20.48
CA HIS A 46 -7.90 27.62 -19.47
C HIS A 46 -6.41 27.34 -19.71
N GLU A 47 -5.55 28.12 -19.06
CA GLU A 47 -4.08 28.03 -19.12
C GLU A 47 -3.50 28.45 -20.48
N PHE A 48 -2.19 28.29 -20.69
CA PHE A 48 -1.47 28.75 -21.86
C PHE A 48 -1.31 27.67 -22.94
N ASP A 49 -0.75 26.51 -22.56
CA ASP A 49 -0.50 25.39 -23.47
C ASP A 49 -1.78 24.84 -24.13
N PRO A 50 -2.93 24.74 -23.43
CA PRO A 50 -4.19 24.30 -23.99
C PRO A 50 -4.67 25.10 -25.23
N TYR A 51 -4.35 26.38 -25.32
CA TYR A 51 -4.72 27.18 -26.52
C TYR A 51 -3.94 26.77 -27.76
N PHE A 52 -2.66 26.43 -27.60
CA PHE A 52 -1.89 25.88 -28.70
C PHE A 52 -2.44 24.51 -29.12
N ASN A 53 -2.73 23.63 -28.17
CA ASN A 53 -3.33 22.34 -28.43
C ASN A 53 -4.70 22.46 -29.13
N TYR A 54 -5.52 23.40 -28.70
CA TYR A 54 -6.82 23.67 -29.35
C TYR A 54 -6.66 24.16 -30.79
N ARG A 55 -5.75 25.10 -31.05
CA ARG A 55 -5.47 25.60 -32.39
C ARG A 55 -5.03 24.47 -33.33
N THR A 56 -4.14 23.64 -32.88
CA THR A 56 -3.64 22.48 -33.65
C THR A 56 -4.73 21.43 -33.90
N THR A 57 -5.57 21.17 -32.90
CA THR A 57 -6.71 20.24 -33.03
C THR A 57 -7.76 20.76 -34.01
N ARG A 58 -8.06 22.06 -33.97
CA ARG A 58 -8.98 22.69 -34.90
C ARG A 58 -8.46 22.54 -36.33
N PHE A 59 -7.19 22.81 -36.57
CA PHE A 59 -6.58 22.64 -37.89
C PHE A 59 -6.66 21.18 -38.36
N LEU A 60 -6.37 20.21 -37.45
CA LEU A 60 -6.48 18.80 -37.78
C LEU A 60 -7.91 18.37 -38.13
N ALA A 61 -8.91 18.89 -37.41
CA ALA A 61 -10.31 18.56 -37.66
C ALA A 61 -10.85 19.14 -38.97
N GLU A 62 -10.39 20.35 -39.36
CA GLU A 62 -10.81 21.05 -40.58
C GLU A 62 -10.09 20.55 -41.84
N GLU A 63 -8.75 20.33 -41.76
CA GLU A 63 -7.90 20.08 -42.93
C GLU A 63 -7.48 18.61 -43.09
N GLY A 64 -7.63 17.80 -42.05
CA GLY A 64 -7.30 16.39 -42.04
C GLY A 64 -5.84 16.06 -41.66
N PHE A 65 -5.58 14.77 -41.47
CA PHE A 65 -4.31 14.28 -40.89
C PHE A 65 -3.07 14.55 -41.77
N TYR A 66 -3.16 14.36 -43.07
CA TYR A 66 -1.99 14.52 -43.95
C TYR A 66 -1.52 15.98 -44.05
N LYS A 67 -2.44 16.92 -44.11
CA LYS A 67 -2.10 18.34 -44.08
C LYS A 67 -1.57 18.76 -42.72
N PHE A 68 -2.14 18.24 -41.64
CA PHE A 68 -1.65 18.48 -40.30
C PHE A 68 -0.22 17.96 -40.10
N HIS A 69 0.07 16.76 -40.58
CA HIS A 69 1.42 16.17 -40.45
C HIS A 69 2.50 16.99 -41.17
N ASN A 70 2.14 17.60 -42.28
CA ASN A 70 3.05 18.43 -43.06
C ASN A 70 2.89 19.94 -42.79
N TRP A 71 2.16 20.29 -41.74
CA TRP A 71 1.84 21.69 -41.46
C TRP A 71 3.06 22.48 -41.01
N PHE A 72 3.37 23.54 -41.76
CA PHE A 72 4.31 24.58 -41.38
C PHE A 72 3.52 25.81 -40.91
N ASP A 73 3.72 26.26 -39.67
CA ASP A 73 3.06 27.44 -39.12
C ASP A 73 3.95 28.68 -39.32
N ASP A 74 3.55 29.51 -40.25
CA ASP A 74 4.20 30.81 -40.58
C ASP A 74 3.83 31.91 -39.58
N ARG A 75 2.75 31.75 -38.84
CA ARG A 75 2.23 32.73 -37.87
C ARG A 75 2.82 32.60 -36.46
N ALA A 76 3.64 31.58 -36.23
CA ALA A 76 4.35 31.40 -34.98
C ALA A 76 5.86 31.58 -35.22
N TRP A 77 6.55 32.14 -34.23
CA TRP A 77 8.01 32.35 -34.29
C TRP A 77 8.49 33.20 -35.47
N TYR A 78 7.74 34.25 -35.83
CA TYR A 78 8.15 35.15 -36.90
C TYR A 78 9.57 35.71 -36.68
N PRO A 79 10.44 35.75 -37.72
CA PRO A 79 10.23 35.35 -39.12
C PRO A 79 10.56 33.87 -39.44
N LEU A 80 10.93 33.07 -38.43
CA LEU A 80 11.45 31.70 -38.61
C LEU A 80 10.36 30.70 -39.00
N GLY A 81 9.16 30.85 -38.45
CA GLY A 81 8.09 29.85 -38.55
C GLY A 81 8.40 28.58 -37.71
N ARG A 82 7.45 27.66 -37.68
CA ARG A 82 7.59 26.39 -36.96
C ARG A 82 6.94 25.23 -37.73
N ILE A 83 7.65 24.12 -37.84
CA ILE A 83 7.06 22.86 -38.29
C ILE A 83 6.27 22.27 -37.12
N ILE A 84 4.95 22.12 -37.26
CA ILE A 84 4.09 21.62 -36.20
C ILE A 84 3.99 20.08 -36.24
N GLY A 85 3.63 19.50 -37.37
CA GLY A 85 3.29 18.08 -37.48
C GLY A 85 4.39 17.10 -37.05
N GLY A 86 5.67 17.49 -37.24
CA GLY A 86 6.82 16.64 -36.88
C GLY A 86 7.44 16.96 -35.51
N THR A 87 6.93 17.94 -34.76
CA THR A 87 7.55 18.45 -33.52
C THR A 87 6.68 18.38 -32.28
N ILE A 88 5.52 17.74 -32.36
CA ILE A 88 4.57 17.60 -31.27
C ILE A 88 4.12 16.15 -31.11
N TYR A 89 3.58 15.85 -29.94
CA TYR A 89 2.91 14.58 -29.67
C TYR A 89 1.45 14.66 -30.18
N PRO A 90 1.08 13.90 -31.24
CA PRO A 90 -0.20 14.09 -31.89
C PRO A 90 -1.39 13.40 -31.21
N GLY A 91 -1.15 12.56 -30.20
CA GLY A 91 -2.17 11.68 -29.61
C GLY A 91 -3.40 12.42 -29.06
N LEU A 92 -3.20 13.54 -28.37
CA LEU A 92 -4.29 14.36 -27.84
C LEU A 92 -5.16 14.93 -28.98
N MET A 93 -4.53 15.52 -30.00
CA MET A 93 -5.20 16.14 -31.11
C MET A 93 -5.98 15.13 -31.96
N ILE A 94 -5.35 13.99 -32.24
CA ILE A 94 -5.98 12.88 -32.98
C ILE A 94 -7.19 12.34 -32.22
N THR A 95 -7.05 12.10 -30.91
CA THR A 95 -8.16 11.62 -30.07
C THR A 95 -9.34 12.58 -30.12
N SER A 96 -9.11 13.89 -29.99
CA SER A 96 -10.15 14.89 -30.03
C SER A 96 -10.80 15.00 -31.40
N ALA A 97 -10.02 14.96 -32.48
CA ALA A 97 -10.53 15.02 -33.86
C ALA A 97 -11.37 13.77 -34.20
N VAL A 98 -10.91 12.58 -33.79
CA VAL A 98 -11.67 11.33 -33.99
C VAL A 98 -12.99 11.39 -33.22
N LEU A 99 -12.97 11.83 -31.96
CA LEU A 99 -14.18 11.97 -31.16
C LEU A 99 -15.15 12.97 -31.79
N TYR A 100 -14.65 14.12 -32.28
CA TYR A 100 -15.44 15.10 -32.99
C TYR A 100 -16.11 14.52 -34.23
N HIS A 101 -15.37 13.81 -35.08
CA HIS A 101 -15.94 13.19 -36.29
C HIS A 101 -16.92 12.05 -35.97
N VAL A 102 -16.67 11.25 -34.92
CA VAL A 102 -17.61 10.21 -34.48
C VAL A 102 -18.93 10.82 -34.00
N LEU A 103 -18.88 11.88 -33.19
CA LEU A 103 -20.10 12.58 -32.76
C LEU A 103 -20.88 13.16 -33.91
N HIS A 104 -20.21 13.77 -34.89
CA HIS A 104 -20.86 14.31 -36.10
C HIS A 104 -21.46 13.20 -36.97
N PHE A 105 -20.82 12.04 -37.07
CA PHE A 105 -21.38 10.87 -37.74
C PHE A 105 -22.73 10.44 -37.14
N PHE A 106 -22.87 10.55 -35.81
CA PHE A 106 -24.14 10.30 -35.12
C PHE A 106 -25.11 11.50 -35.14
N HIS A 107 -24.84 12.53 -35.96
CA HIS A 107 -25.63 13.76 -36.06
C HIS A 107 -25.74 14.57 -34.77
N ILE A 108 -24.77 14.41 -33.86
CA ILE A 108 -24.65 15.22 -32.67
C ILE A 108 -23.81 16.46 -33.02
N THR A 109 -24.45 17.62 -33.14
CA THR A 109 -23.80 18.87 -33.50
C THR A 109 -23.10 19.49 -32.28
N ILE A 110 -21.84 19.21 -32.11
CA ILE A 110 -21.00 19.76 -31.04
C ILE A 110 -19.82 20.51 -31.69
N ASP A 111 -19.52 21.72 -31.19
CA ASP A 111 -18.33 22.46 -31.59
C ASP A 111 -17.06 21.74 -31.08
N ILE A 112 -16.00 21.78 -31.89
CA ILE A 112 -14.69 21.20 -31.55
C ILE A 112 -14.15 21.74 -30.22
N ARG A 113 -14.42 23.00 -29.87
CA ARG A 113 -14.04 23.60 -28.59
C ARG A 113 -14.66 22.84 -27.41
N ASN A 114 -15.92 22.49 -27.50
CA ASN A 114 -16.61 21.76 -26.45
C ASN A 114 -16.06 20.33 -26.31
N VAL A 115 -15.73 19.68 -27.44
CA VAL A 115 -15.04 18.38 -27.41
C VAL A 115 -13.72 18.48 -26.66
N CYS A 116 -12.91 19.51 -26.94
CA CYS A 116 -11.64 19.74 -26.25
C CYS A 116 -11.82 20.03 -24.77
N VAL A 117 -12.84 20.80 -24.38
CA VAL A 117 -13.12 21.14 -22.98
C VAL A 117 -13.49 19.90 -22.15
N PHE A 118 -14.33 19.01 -22.70
CA PHE A 118 -14.83 17.84 -21.97
C PHE A 118 -13.97 16.59 -22.10
N LEU A 119 -12.89 16.61 -22.88
CA LEU A 119 -12.06 15.43 -23.12
C LEU A 119 -11.38 14.93 -21.83
N ALA A 120 -10.75 15.82 -21.09
CA ALA A 120 -10.05 15.46 -19.86
C ALA A 120 -10.98 14.85 -18.78
N PRO A 121 -12.16 15.42 -18.48
CA PRO A 121 -13.14 14.78 -17.62
C PRO A 121 -13.60 13.40 -18.10
N LEU A 122 -13.82 13.23 -19.39
CA LEU A 122 -14.21 11.94 -19.98
C LEU A 122 -13.13 10.87 -19.75
N PHE A 123 -11.88 11.21 -20.03
CA PHE A 123 -10.75 10.30 -19.81
C PHE A 123 -10.49 10.02 -18.33
N SER A 124 -10.84 10.94 -17.43
CA SER A 124 -10.78 10.67 -16.00
C SER A 124 -11.72 9.54 -15.56
N SER A 125 -12.91 9.45 -16.16
CA SER A 125 -13.84 8.34 -15.94
C SER A 125 -13.25 7.00 -16.43
N PHE A 126 -12.64 7.00 -17.60
CA PHE A 126 -11.94 5.82 -18.12
C PHE A 126 -10.75 5.42 -17.24
N THR A 127 -10.04 6.39 -16.69
CA THR A 127 -8.94 6.17 -15.73
C THR A 127 -9.45 5.47 -14.46
N ALA A 128 -10.60 5.86 -13.93
CA ALA A 128 -11.20 5.19 -12.78
C ALA A 128 -11.52 3.72 -13.09
N ILE A 129 -12.08 3.43 -14.26
CA ILE A 129 -12.39 2.07 -14.71
C ILE A 129 -11.10 1.24 -14.86
N VAL A 130 -10.08 1.78 -15.49
CA VAL A 130 -8.78 1.09 -15.66
C VAL A 130 -8.10 0.84 -14.31
N THR A 131 -8.17 1.80 -13.39
CA THR A 131 -7.65 1.64 -12.03
C THR A 131 -8.33 0.49 -11.29
N TYR A 132 -9.65 0.36 -11.43
CA TYR A 132 -10.37 -0.80 -10.89
C TYR A 132 -9.82 -2.13 -11.43
N HIS A 133 -9.70 -2.25 -12.74
CA HIS A 133 -9.19 -3.48 -13.36
C HIS A 133 -7.75 -3.77 -12.97
N PHE A 134 -6.91 -2.76 -12.92
CA PHE A 134 -5.51 -2.90 -12.54
C PHE A 134 -5.36 -3.34 -11.07
N THR A 135 -6.07 -2.70 -10.15
CA THR A 135 -6.02 -3.04 -8.73
C THR A 135 -6.64 -4.42 -8.45
N LYS A 136 -7.68 -4.79 -9.20
CA LYS A 136 -8.26 -6.13 -9.15
C LYS A 136 -7.23 -7.23 -9.50
N GLU A 137 -6.37 -6.98 -10.48
CA GLU A 137 -5.28 -7.90 -10.82
C GLU A 137 -4.19 -7.97 -9.74
N LEU A 138 -4.01 -6.92 -8.96
CA LEU A 138 -3.03 -6.90 -7.87
C LEU A 138 -3.51 -7.61 -6.61
N LYS A 139 -4.80 -7.51 -6.29
CA LYS A 139 -5.38 -8.10 -5.08
C LYS A 139 -6.77 -8.71 -5.32
N ASP A 140 -7.83 -7.89 -5.23
CA ASP A 140 -9.22 -8.31 -5.33
C ASP A 140 -10.12 -7.18 -5.86
N ALA A 141 -11.39 -7.50 -6.11
CA ALA A 141 -12.36 -6.53 -6.61
C ALA A 141 -12.70 -5.42 -5.60
N GLY A 142 -12.67 -5.72 -4.30
CA GLY A 142 -12.92 -4.74 -3.25
C GLY A 142 -11.86 -3.66 -3.20
N ALA A 143 -10.58 -4.04 -3.27
CA ALA A 143 -9.48 -3.10 -3.40
C ALA A 143 -9.58 -2.28 -4.68
N GLY A 144 -10.00 -2.91 -5.78
CA GLY A 144 -10.22 -2.22 -7.06
C GLY A 144 -11.29 -1.14 -7.00
N LEU A 145 -12.42 -1.41 -6.37
CA LEU A 145 -13.49 -0.42 -6.18
C LEU A 145 -13.05 0.76 -5.31
N LEU A 146 -12.33 0.49 -4.23
CA LEU A 146 -11.77 1.53 -3.37
C LEU A 146 -10.77 2.41 -4.13
N ALA A 147 -9.85 1.81 -4.88
CA ALA A 147 -8.87 2.53 -5.67
C ALA A 147 -9.54 3.39 -6.76
N ALA A 148 -10.56 2.88 -7.44
CA ALA A 148 -11.34 3.63 -8.42
C ALA A 148 -12.05 4.84 -7.80
N ALA A 149 -12.66 4.68 -6.62
CA ALA A 149 -13.29 5.77 -5.89
C ALA A 149 -12.26 6.83 -5.45
N MET A 150 -11.09 6.41 -4.98
CA MET A 150 -10.02 7.33 -4.56
C MET A 150 -9.46 8.14 -5.73
N ILE A 151 -9.18 7.50 -6.88
CA ILE A 151 -8.64 8.21 -8.05
C ILE A 151 -9.67 9.16 -8.66
N ALA A 152 -10.96 8.88 -8.51
CA ALA A 152 -12.03 9.75 -8.97
C ALA A 152 -11.98 11.14 -8.30
N VAL A 153 -11.57 11.20 -7.03
CA VAL A 153 -11.64 12.41 -6.20
C VAL A 153 -10.29 12.95 -5.73
N VAL A 154 -9.17 12.30 -6.05
CA VAL A 154 -7.85 12.76 -5.58
C VAL A 154 -7.48 14.11 -6.20
N PRO A 155 -7.14 15.13 -5.37
CA PRO A 155 -6.84 16.48 -5.87
C PRO A 155 -5.64 16.52 -6.81
N GLY A 156 -4.61 15.73 -6.57
CA GLY A 156 -3.40 15.67 -7.40
C GLY A 156 -3.66 15.26 -8.85
N TYR A 157 -4.74 14.53 -9.12
CA TYR A 157 -5.17 14.22 -10.49
C TYR A 157 -6.22 15.20 -11.02
N ILE A 158 -7.13 15.69 -10.18
CA ILE A 158 -8.14 16.68 -10.57
C ILE A 158 -7.48 17.94 -11.10
N SER A 159 -6.40 18.41 -10.47
CA SER A 159 -5.72 19.65 -10.83
C SER A 159 -5.32 19.74 -12.32
N ARG A 160 -5.05 18.61 -12.96
CA ARG A 160 -4.64 18.53 -14.37
C ARG A 160 -5.69 17.90 -15.30
N SER A 161 -6.89 17.64 -14.81
CA SER A 161 -7.97 17.03 -15.59
C SER A 161 -9.30 17.76 -15.48
N VAL A 162 -9.30 19.00 -15.02
CA VAL A 162 -10.48 19.86 -14.96
C VAL A 162 -10.99 20.16 -16.37
N ALA A 163 -12.30 20.34 -16.52
CA ALA A 163 -12.89 20.77 -17.79
C ALA A 163 -12.31 22.12 -18.24
N GLY A 164 -11.80 22.17 -19.45
CA GLY A 164 -11.09 23.34 -20.00
C GLY A 164 -9.56 23.26 -19.91
N SER A 165 -9.00 22.36 -19.13
CA SER A 165 -7.57 22.06 -19.13
C SER A 165 -7.26 21.03 -20.23
N TYR A 166 -7.08 21.54 -21.45
CA TYR A 166 -6.86 20.73 -22.64
C TYR A 166 -5.37 20.50 -22.87
N ASP A 167 -4.75 19.70 -22.00
CA ASP A 167 -3.33 19.38 -22.07
C ASP A 167 -3.11 17.87 -22.26
N ASN A 168 -1.93 17.51 -22.75
CA ASN A 168 -1.50 16.12 -22.99
C ASN A 168 -1.65 15.24 -21.76
N GLU A 169 -1.48 15.80 -20.58
CA GLU A 169 -1.59 15.09 -19.29
C GLU A 169 -3.00 14.57 -19.03
N GLY A 170 -4.04 15.22 -19.58
CA GLY A 170 -5.42 14.80 -19.41
C GLY A 170 -5.72 13.39 -19.90
N ILE A 171 -5.04 12.94 -20.97
CA ILE A 171 -5.16 11.56 -21.50
C ILE A 171 -3.97 10.68 -21.12
N ALA A 172 -2.83 11.26 -20.77
CA ALA A 172 -1.60 10.53 -20.51
C ALA A 172 -1.71 9.58 -19.31
N ILE A 173 -2.40 9.97 -18.26
CA ILE A 173 -2.60 9.15 -17.07
C ILE A 173 -3.43 7.92 -17.39
N PHE A 174 -4.47 8.07 -18.18
CA PHE A 174 -5.24 6.93 -18.68
C PHE A 174 -4.36 5.96 -19.48
N CYS A 175 -3.58 6.47 -20.42
CA CYS A 175 -2.68 5.66 -21.26
C CYS A 175 -1.64 4.93 -20.42
N MET A 176 -1.07 5.60 -19.43
CA MET A 176 -0.08 5.03 -18.52
C MET A 176 -0.66 3.86 -17.72
N LEU A 177 -1.80 4.06 -17.07
CA LEU A 177 -2.44 3.02 -16.28
C LEU A 177 -2.94 1.85 -17.14
N LEU A 178 -3.44 2.13 -18.35
CA LEU A 178 -3.82 1.09 -19.30
C LEU A 178 -2.62 0.24 -19.72
N THR A 179 -1.49 0.86 -20.00
CA THR A 179 -0.24 0.15 -20.34
C THR A 179 0.22 -0.72 -19.19
N TYR A 180 0.19 -0.24 -17.97
CA TYR A 180 0.56 -1.02 -16.79
C TYR A 180 -0.40 -2.18 -16.53
N TYR A 181 -1.69 -1.96 -16.68
CA TYR A 181 -2.68 -3.02 -16.56
C TYR A 181 -2.43 -4.14 -17.59
N MET A 182 -2.24 -3.77 -18.86
CA MET A 182 -1.97 -4.74 -19.92
C MET A 182 -0.63 -5.47 -19.71
N TRP A 183 0.38 -4.76 -19.19
CA TRP A 183 1.67 -5.37 -18.82
C TRP A 183 1.53 -6.42 -17.74
N ILE A 184 0.79 -6.13 -16.69
CA ILE A 184 0.54 -7.09 -15.60
C ILE A 184 -0.24 -8.30 -16.11
N LYS A 185 -1.21 -8.09 -16.96
CA LYS A 185 -1.92 -9.19 -17.65
C LYS A 185 -0.96 -10.05 -18.50
N ALA A 186 -0.10 -9.43 -19.27
CA ALA A 186 0.89 -10.12 -20.08
C ALA A 186 1.85 -10.96 -19.23
N VAL A 187 2.34 -10.40 -18.13
CA VAL A 187 3.24 -11.12 -17.19
C VAL A 187 2.55 -12.31 -16.54
N LYS A 188 1.28 -12.16 -16.14
CA LYS A 188 0.53 -13.23 -15.49
C LYS A 188 0.14 -14.37 -16.45
N THR A 189 -0.26 -14.03 -17.65
CA THR A 189 -0.78 -15.01 -18.63
C THR A 189 0.29 -15.58 -19.54
N GLY A 190 1.34 -14.82 -19.84
CA GLY A 190 2.34 -15.15 -20.85
C GLY A 190 1.79 -15.17 -22.28
N SER A 191 0.60 -14.59 -22.51
CA SER A 191 -0.08 -14.56 -23.81
C SER A 191 0.50 -13.47 -24.72
N VAL A 192 0.77 -13.81 -25.97
CA VAL A 192 1.17 -12.86 -27.01
C VAL A 192 0.08 -11.82 -27.27
N TYR A 193 -1.19 -12.20 -27.13
CA TYR A 193 -2.32 -11.27 -27.28
C TYR A 193 -2.24 -10.11 -26.29
N TRP A 194 -2.10 -10.40 -25.00
CA TRP A 194 -2.01 -9.35 -23.96
C TRP A 194 -0.73 -8.52 -24.11
N SER A 195 0.36 -9.14 -24.52
CA SER A 195 1.61 -8.44 -24.80
C SER A 195 1.49 -7.48 -25.97
N SER A 196 0.80 -7.89 -27.03
CA SER A 196 0.52 -7.04 -28.19
C SER A 196 -0.41 -5.88 -27.83
N MET A 197 -1.43 -6.14 -27.01
CA MET A 197 -2.31 -5.07 -26.50
C MET A 197 -1.56 -4.08 -25.60
N CYS A 198 -0.60 -4.58 -24.80
CA CYS A 198 0.29 -3.71 -24.01
C CYS A 198 1.16 -2.83 -24.92
N ALA A 199 1.69 -3.37 -26.01
CA ALA A 199 2.47 -2.61 -27.01
C ALA A 199 1.61 -1.52 -27.68
N LEU A 200 0.36 -1.80 -28.00
CA LEU A 200 -0.58 -0.80 -28.54
C LEU A 200 -0.91 0.30 -27.52
N ALA A 201 -1.14 -0.07 -26.27
CA ALA A 201 -1.34 0.91 -25.20
C ALA A 201 -0.10 1.78 -24.98
N TYR A 202 1.08 1.19 -25.03
CA TYR A 202 2.34 1.92 -25.00
C TYR A 202 2.50 2.88 -26.19
N PHE A 203 2.15 2.45 -27.38
CA PHE A 203 2.14 3.32 -28.57
C PHE A 203 1.23 4.53 -28.37
N TYR A 204 0.04 4.31 -27.83
CA TYR A 204 -0.88 5.41 -27.53
C TYR A 204 -0.30 6.38 -26.48
N MET A 205 0.36 5.85 -25.45
CA MET A 205 1.06 6.68 -24.45
C MET A 205 2.19 7.50 -25.08
N VAL A 206 3.01 6.91 -25.94
CA VAL A 206 4.11 7.60 -26.63
C VAL A 206 3.57 8.70 -27.53
N SER A 207 2.45 8.47 -28.22
CA SER A 207 1.81 9.49 -29.05
C SER A 207 1.21 10.66 -28.26
N SER A 208 0.95 10.45 -26.97
CA SER A 208 0.23 11.40 -26.13
C SER A 208 1.16 12.30 -25.32
N TRP A 209 2.22 11.77 -24.72
CA TRP A 209 3.03 12.52 -23.76
C TRP A 209 4.47 12.03 -23.67
N GLY A 210 5.41 12.95 -23.48
CA GLY A 210 6.83 12.65 -23.30
C GLY A 210 7.16 11.87 -22.02
N GLY A 211 6.23 11.75 -21.09
CA GLY A 211 6.37 10.91 -19.89
C GLY A 211 6.43 9.39 -20.16
N TYR A 212 6.30 8.96 -21.42
CA TYR A 212 6.49 7.55 -21.80
C TYR A 212 7.88 7.02 -21.45
N VAL A 213 8.87 7.89 -21.30
CA VAL A 213 10.23 7.51 -20.86
C VAL A 213 10.21 6.85 -19.48
N PHE A 214 9.31 7.28 -18.61
CA PHE A 214 9.11 6.62 -17.31
C PHE A 214 8.66 5.16 -17.47
N LEU A 215 7.73 4.90 -18.39
CA LEU A 215 7.22 3.55 -18.66
C LEU A 215 8.31 2.64 -19.23
N ILE A 216 9.02 3.13 -20.23
CA ILE A 216 10.05 2.32 -20.91
C ILE A 216 11.27 2.03 -20.03
N ASN A 217 11.43 2.75 -18.94
CA ASN A 217 12.46 2.44 -17.94
C ASN A 217 11.91 1.57 -16.78
N LEU A 218 10.66 1.74 -16.40
CA LEU A 218 10.05 0.98 -15.29
C LEU A 218 9.80 -0.49 -15.67
N ILE A 219 9.32 -0.77 -16.87
CA ILE A 219 9.05 -2.14 -17.33
C ILE A 219 10.33 -2.99 -17.38
N PRO A 220 11.44 -2.54 -17.99
CA PRO A 220 12.71 -3.27 -17.93
C PRO A 220 13.24 -3.45 -16.51
N LEU A 221 13.10 -2.45 -15.65
CA LEU A 221 13.51 -2.54 -14.26
C LEU A 221 12.73 -3.62 -13.51
N HIS A 222 11.42 -3.73 -13.76
CA HIS A 222 10.59 -4.81 -13.22
C HIS A 222 11.09 -6.19 -13.67
N VAL A 223 11.36 -6.36 -14.95
CA VAL A 223 11.89 -7.62 -15.49
C VAL A 223 13.25 -7.95 -14.89
N LEU A 224 14.13 -6.97 -14.73
CA LEU A 224 15.43 -7.14 -14.08
C LEU A 224 15.29 -7.61 -12.63
N VAL A 225 14.40 -7.00 -11.86
CA VAL A 225 14.15 -7.40 -10.47
C VAL A 225 13.57 -8.81 -10.39
N LEU A 226 12.65 -9.18 -11.29
CA LEU A 226 12.15 -10.56 -11.38
C LEU A 226 13.26 -11.56 -11.72
N MET A 227 14.20 -11.19 -12.57
CA MET A 227 15.36 -12.01 -12.90
C MET A 227 16.30 -12.18 -11.70
N LEU A 228 16.63 -11.09 -11.00
CA LEU A 228 17.50 -11.11 -9.81
C LEU A 228 16.88 -11.87 -8.63
N THR A 229 15.56 -11.84 -8.49
CA THR A 229 14.85 -12.59 -7.44
C THR A 229 14.57 -14.05 -7.79
N GLY A 230 15.04 -14.52 -8.93
CA GLY A 230 14.84 -15.91 -9.39
C GLY A 230 13.40 -16.23 -9.80
N ARG A 231 12.58 -15.23 -10.07
CA ARG A 231 11.18 -15.36 -10.50
C ARG A 231 11.00 -15.27 -12.02
N PHE A 232 12.08 -15.14 -12.75
CA PHE A 232 12.05 -15.06 -14.21
C PHE A 232 11.59 -16.39 -14.82
N SER A 233 10.61 -16.32 -15.72
CA SER A 233 10.03 -17.48 -16.39
C SER A 233 9.85 -17.22 -17.88
N HIS A 234 9.59 -18.27 -18.65
CA HIS A 234 9.32 -18.16 -20.08
C HIS A 234 8.15 -17.22 -20.40
N ARG A 235 7.16 -17.13 -19.51
CA ARG A 235 6.03 -16.18 -19.65
C ARG A 235 6.50 -14.72 -19.67
N ILE A 236 7.41 -14.37 -18.77
CA ILE A 236 7.97 -13.01 -18.66
C ILE A 236 8.84 -12.73 -19.89
N TYR A 237 9.62 -13.71 -20.33
CA TYR A 237 10.42 -13.59 -21.54
C TYR A 237 9.57 -13.26 -22.77
N VAL A 238 8.50 -14.03 -23.02
CA VAL A 238 7.57 -13.80 -24.15
C VAL A 238 6.92 -12.42 -24.02
N ALA A 239 6.42 -12.09 -22.84
CA ALA A 239 5.76 -10.81 -22.59
C ALA A 239 6.70 -9.62 -22.88
N TYR A 240 7.89 -9.61 -22.30
CA TYR A 240 8.81 -8.50 -22.47
C TYR A 240 9.34 -8.36 -23.89
N CYS A 241 9.75 -9.46 -24.52
CA CYS A 241 10.26 -9.43 -25.89
C CYS A 241 9.20 -8.92 -26.88
N THR A 242 7.97 -9.38 -26.75
CA THR A 242 6.86 -8.93 -27.60
C THR A 242 6.54 -7.45 -27.38
N VAL A 243 6.41 -7.03 -26.13
CA VAL A 243 6.13 -5.63 -25.77
C VAL A 243 7.25 -4.72 -26.26
N TYR A 244 8.49 -5.08 -26.03
CA TYR A 244 9.63 -4.26 -26.44
C TYR A 244 9.74 -4.13 -27.95
N CYS A 245 9.71 -5.24 -28.68
CA CYS A 245 9.84 -5.21 -30.15
C CYS A 245 8.71 -4.42 -30.81
N LEU A 246 7.46 -4.78 -30.50
CA LEU A 246 6.30 -4.10 -31.08
C LEU A 246 6.19 -2.64 -30.62
N GLY A 247 6.38 -2.37 -29.35
CA GLY A 247 6.33 -1.03 -28.80
C GLY A 247 7.38 -0.11 -29.38
N THR A 248 8.61 -0.58 -29.57
CA THR A 248 9.70 0.19 -30.16
C THR A 248 9.43 0.49 -31.64
N ILE A 249 9.01 -0.50 -32.42
CA ILE A 249 8.68 -0.29 -33.84
C ILE A 249 7.52 0.71 -33.98
N LEU A 250 6.47 0.56 -33.20
CA LEU A 250 5.33 1.47 -33.23
C LEU A 250 5.70 2.88 -32.77
N SER A 251 6.52 3.03 -31.74
CA SER A 251 6.97 4.35 -31.26
C SER A 251 7.79 5.12 -32.28
N MET A 252 8.56 4.42 -33.10
CA MET A 252 9.33 5.04 -34.20
C MET A 252 8.44 5.65 -35.30
N GLN A 253 7.18 5.25 -35.40
CA GLN A 253 6.24 5.81 -36.38
C GLN A 253 5.79 7.24 -36.01
N ILE A 254 6.01 7.66 -34.77
CA ILE A 254 5.71 9.04 -34.35
C ILE A 254 6.88 9.92 -34.75
N SER A 255 6.64 10.92 -35.59
CA SER A 255 7.68 11.77 -36.18
C SER A 255 8.55 12.47 -35.13
N PHE A 256 7.96 12.91 -34.03
CA PHE A 256 8.67 13.60 -32.95
C PHE A 256 9.64 12.66 -32.19
N VAL A 257 9.30 11.39 -32.07
CA VAL A 257 10.14 10.37 -31.41
C VAL A 257 11.17 9.80 -32.38
N GLY A 258 10.77 9.47 -33.62
CA GLY A 258 11.65 8.99 -34.69
C GLY A 258 12.56 7.85 -34.22
N PHE A 259 13.87 8.01 -34.39
CA PHE A 259 14.89 7.01 -34.01
C PHE A 259 15.40 7.14 -32.56
N GLN A 260 14.83 8.02 -31.74
CA GLN A 260 15.26 8.17 -30.34
C GLN A 260 15.26 6.84 -29.55
N PRO A 261 14.30 5.93 -29.70
CA PRO A 261 14.32 4.65 -28.99
C PRO A 261 15.56 3.80 -29.19
N VAL A 262 16.29 4.01 -30.26
CA VAL A 262 17.52 3.26 -30.61
C VAL A 262 18.78 4.10 -30.35
N GLN A 263 18.68 5.42 -30.39
CA GLN A 263 19.85 6.31 -30.29
C GLN A 263 20.02 6.97 -28.94
N SER A 264 18.92 7.23 -28.22
CA SER A 264 18.98 7.98 -26.98
C SER A 264 19.38 7.09 -25.80
N SER A 265 20.19 7.64 -24.89
CA SER A 265 20.63 6.96 -23.69
C SER A 265 19.48 6.59 -22.73
N GLU A 266 18.38 7.31 -22.79
CA GLU A 266 17.19 7.12 -21.96
C GLU A 266 16.45 5.80 -22.27
N HIS A 267 16.63 5.28 -23.49
CA HIS A 267 16.03 4.03 -23.96
C HIS A 267 17.00 2.83 -23.93
N MET A 268 18.28 3.07 -23.58
CA MET A 268 19.29 1.99 -23.60
C MET A 268 19.04 0.94 -22.53
N ALA A 269 18.42 1.29 -21.41
CA ALA A 269 18.06 0.32 -20.37
C ALA A 269 17.09 -0.75 -20.90
N ALA A 270 16.11 -0.36 -21.69
CA ALA A 270 15.15 -1.28 -22.30
C ALA A 270 15.83 -2.20 -23.34
N PHE A 271 16.71 -1.65 -24.16
CA PHE A 271 17.48 -2.41 -25.13
C PHE A 271 18.45 -3.38 -24.45
N GLY A 272 19.16 -2.93 -23.42
CA GLY A 272 20.05 -3.78 -22.63
C GLY A 272 19.32 -4.93 -21.95
N MET A 273 18.12 -4.68 -21.42
CA MET A 273 17.28 -5.73 -20.82
C MET A 273 16.78 -6.73 -21.86
N PHE A 274 16.42 -6.28 -23.05
CA PHE A 274 16.08 -7.17 -24.15
C PHE A 274 17.25 -8.10 -24.50
N GLY A 275 18.47 -7.56 -24.63
CA GLY A 275 19.67 -8.34 -24.83
C GLY A 275 19.94 -9.35 -23.71
N LEU A 276 19.75 -8.95 -22.46
CA LEU A 276 19.91 -9.82 -21.30
C LEU A 276 18.89 -10.97 -21.30
N CYS A 277 17.64 -10.72 -21.70
CA CYS A 277 16.62 -11.76 -21.87
C CYS A 277 17.04 -12.78 -22.94
N GLN A 278 17.61 -12.34 -24.07
CA GLN A 278 18.11 -13.23 -25.13
C GLN A 278 19.29 -14.08 -24.63
N ILE A 279 20.21 -13.48 -23.90
CA ILE A 279 21.35 -14.19 -23.30
C ILE A 279 20.83 -15.24 -22.30
N HIS A 280 19.88 -14.89 -21.45
CA HIS A 280 19.31 -15.84 -20.51
C HIS A 280 18.66 -17.04 -21.21
N ALA A 281 17.86 -16.78 -22.25
CA ALA A 281 17.22 -17.84 -23.03
C ALA A 281 18.26 -18.75 -23.71
N PHE A 282 19.33 -18.15 -24.22
CA PHE A 282 20.44 -18.91 -24.84
C PHE A 282 21.19 -19.76 -23.81
N VAL A 283 21.44 -19.21 -22.63
CA VAL A 283 22.08 -19.94 -21.52
C VAL A 283 21.22 -21.12 -21.07
N ASP A 284 19.92 -20.95 -20.95
CA ASP A 284 18.98 -22.03 -20.60
C ASP A 284 18.96 -23.13 -21.68
N TYR A 285 18.98 -22.73 -22.94
CA TYR A 285 19.10 -23.68 -24.07
C TYR A 285 20.40 -24.49 -24.00
N LEU A 286 21.54 -23.83 -23.77
CA LEU A 286 22.85 -24.51 -23.65
C LEU A 286 22.85 -25.44 -22.43
N ARG A 287 22.29 -25.02 -21.30
CA ARG A 287 22.18 -25.83 -20.09
C ARG A 287 21.38 -27.11 -20.32
N SER A 288 20.38 -27.07 -21.20
CA SER A 288 19.61 -28.26 -21.58
C SER A 288 20.34 -29.25 -22.49
N LYS A 289 21.41 -28.82 -23.16
CA LYS A 289 22.15 -29.60 -24.16
C LYS A 289 23.52 -30.09 -23.71
N LEU A 290 24.15 -29.42 -22.74
CA LEU A 290 25.52 -29.68 -22.30
C LEU A 290 25.56 -30.33 -20.90
N ASN A 291 26.60 -31.11 -20.63
CA ASN A 291 26.89 -31.63 -19.31
C ASN A 291 27.33 -30.50 -18.35
N ALA A 292 27.06 -30.65 -17.04
CA ALA A 292 27.28 -29.62 -16.03
C ALA A 292 28.72 -29.03 -16.05
N GLN A 293 29.75 -29.85 -16.23
CA GLN A 293 31.14 -29.39 -16.28
C GLN A 293 31.44 -28.59 -17.56
N GLN A 294 30.99 -29.09 -18.71
CA GLN A 294 31.17 -28.40 -20.00
C GLN A 294 30.44 -27.07 -20.02
N PHE A 295 29.23 -27.02 -19.42
CA PHE A 295 28.44 -25.80 -19.28
C PHE A 295 29.15 -24.76 -18.40
N GLU A 296 29.74 -25.15 -17.29
CA GLU A 296 30.40 -24.21 -16.36
C GLU A 296 31.64 -23.55 -17.03
N VAL A 297 32.46 -24.32 -17.71
CA VAL A 297 33.64 -23.80 -18.42
C VAL A 297 33.21 -22.87 -19.56
N LEU A 298 32.23 -23.29 -20.37
CA LEU A 298 31.73 -22.49 -21.49
C LEU A 298 31.10 -21.21 -21.01
N PHE A 299 30.28 -21.29 -19.94
CA PHE A 299 29.57 -20.16 -19.36
C PHE A 299 30.54 -19.09 -18.83
N LYS A 300 31.58 -19.50 -18.07
CA LYS A 300 32.61 -18.57 -17.59
C LYS A 300 33.35 -17.91 -18.73
N SER A 301 33.72 -18.68 -19.77
CA SER A 301 34.43 -18.16 -20.94
C SER A 301 33.59 -17.19 -21.77
N VAL A 302 32.32 -17.53 -22.01
CA VAL A 302 31.39 -16.69 -22.79
C VAL A 302 31.02 -15.41 -22.04
N ILE A 303 30.74 -15.49 -20.73
CA ILE A 303 30.46 -14.28 -19.93
C ILE A 303 31.67 -13.35 -19.93
N SER A 304 32.88 -13.86 -19.74
CA SER A 304 34.07 -13.03 -19.76
C SER A 304 34.29 -12.38 -21.14
N LEU A 305 34.09 -13.12 -22.22
CA LEU A 305 34.21 -12.59 -23.58
C LEU A 305 33.15 -11.56 -23.92
N VAL A 306 31.88 -11.87 -23.66
CA VAL A 306 30.75 -10.96 -23.94
C VAL A 306 30.83 -9.72 -23.05
N GLY A 307 31.15 -9.86 -21.77
CA GLY A 307 31.38 -8.74 -20.87
C GLY A 307 32.51 -7.82 -21.38
N PHE A 308 33.60 -8.38 -21.80
CA PHE A 308 34.73 -7.62 -22.38
C PHE A 308 34.34 -6.91 -23.69
N ILE A 309 33.64 -7.59 -24.60
CA ILE A 309 33.15 -6.99 -25.85
C ILE A 309 32.15 -5.85 -25.57
N LEU A 310 31.19 -6.07 -24.71
CA LEU A 310 30.18 -5.04 -24.37
C LEU A 310 30.84 -3.82 -23.73
N LEU A 311 31.81 -4.03 -22.86
CA LEU A 311 32.51 -2.95 -22.17
C LEU A 311 33.41 -2.17 -23.16
N SER A 312 34.11 -2.85 -24.07
CA SER A 312 34.94 -2.20 -25.08
C SER A 312 34.12 -1.48 -26.15
N VAL A 313 33.04 -2.09 -26.65
CA VAL A 313 32.14 -1.45 -27.62
C VAL A 313 31.40 -0.28 -26.98
N GLY A 314 30.92 -0.43 -25.74
CA GLY A 314 30.29 0.66 -24.98
C GLY A 314 31.25 1.84 -24.79
N THR A 315 32.52 1.58 -24.44
CA THR A 315 33.53 2.64 -24.28
C THR A 315 33.84 3.35 -25.60
N VAL A 316 33.99 2.59 -26.69
CA VAL A 316 34.21 3.17 -28.02
C VAL A 316 33.03 3.99 -28.49
N LEU A 317 31.80 3.53 -28.27
CA LEU A 317 30.59 4.27 -28.65
C LEU A 317 30.41 5.55 -27.81
N MET A 318 30.78 5.55 -26.51
CA MET A 318 30.83 6.75 -25.69
C MET A 318 31.90 7.75 -26.17
N LEU A 319 33.10 7.25 -26.45
CA LEU A 319 34.22 8.09 -26.92
C LEU A 319 33.97 8.69 -28.32
N THR A 320 33.25 7.99 -29.17
CA THR A 320 32.90 8.47 -30.53
C THR A 320 31.66 9.39 -30.51
N GLY A 321 31.05 9.61 -29.34
CA GLY A 321 29.88 10.48 -29.20
C GLY A 321 28.59 9.98 -29.90
N LYS A 322 28.58 8.72 -30.36
CA LYS A 322 27.38 8.11 -30.98
C LYS A 322 26.28 7.76 -29.95
N ILE A 323 26.66 7.55 -28.70
CA ILE A 323 25.73 7.46 -27.59
C ILE A 323 25.87 8.78 -26.81
N SER A 324 24.86 9.62 -26.84
CA SER A 324 24.85 10.84 -26.05
C SER A 324 24.69 10.48 -24.57
N PRO A 325 25.51 11.05 -23.66
CA PRO A 325 25.25 10.92 -22.24
C PRO A 325 23.88 11.53 -21.90
N TRP A 326 23.30 11.13 -20.76
CA TRP A 326 22.08 11.75 -20.28
C TRP A 326 22.25 13.27 -20.24
N THR A 327 21.45 13.98 -21.02
CA THR A 327 21.52 15.43 -21.18
C THR A 327 20.13 16.04 -21.17
N GLY A 328 20.03 17.33 -20.87
CA GLY A 328 18.79 18.07 -20.93
C GLY A 328 17.85 17.78 -19.75
N ARG A 329 16.56 17.76 -20.01
CA ARG A 329 15.52 17.67 -18.96
C ARG A 329 15.56 16.39 -18.14
N PHE A 330 15.94 15.28 -18.75
CA PHE A 330 15.98 13.98 -18.06
C PHE A 330 17.15 13.87 -17.09
N TYR A 331 18.25 14.52 -17.37
CA TYR A 331 19.36 14.58 -16.42
C TYR A 331 19.02 15.37 -15.16
N SER A 332 18.14 16.38 -15.26
CA SER A 332 17.67 17.14 -14.11
C SER A 332 16.83 16.31 -13.11
N LEU A 333 16.31 15.16 -13.54
CA LEU A 333 15.63 14.22 -12.64
C LEU A 333 16.61 13.43 -11.76
N LEU A 334 17.85 13.28 -12.20
CA LEU A 334 18.92 12.63 -11.44
C LEU A 334 19.68 13.64 -10.56
N ASP A 335 19.91 14.83 -11.10
CA ASP A 335 20.60 15.93 -10.41
C ASP A 335 19.74 17.20 -10.47
N PRO A 336 19.02 17.53 -9.40
CA PRO A 336 18.17 18.72 -9.34
C PRO A 336 18.93 20.03 -9.54
N SER A 337 20.25 20.06 -9.25
CA SER A 337 21.08 21.25 -9.41
C SER A 337 21.46 21.52 -10.88
N TYR A 338 21.43 20.50 -11.71
CA TYR A 338 21.81 20.61 -13.13
C TYR A 338 20.94 21.62 -13.91
N ALA A 339 19.61 21.56 -13.71
CA ALA A 339 18.68 22.47 -14.37
C ALA A 339 18.96 23.94 -13.97
N LYS A 340 19.26 24.19 -12.70
CA LYS A 340 19.56 25.52 -12.19
C LYS A 340 20.83 26.11 -12.82
N ASN A 341 21.83 25.27 -13.03
CA ASN A 341 23.15 25.71 -13.52
C ASN A 341 23.22 25.78 -15.04
N ASN A 342 22.56 24.85 -15.76
CA ASN A 342 22.73 24.68 -17.20
C ASN A 342 21.51 25.10 -18.02
N ILE A 343 20.30 25.09 -17.44
CA ILE A 343 19.06 25.39 -18.17
C ILE A 343 18.17 26.33 -17.33
N PRO A 344 18.53 27.64 -17.24
CA PRO A 344 17.81 28.60 -16.41
C PRO A 344 16.31 28.72 -16.73
N ILE A 345 15.92 28.52 -17.98
CA ILE A 345 14.52 28.56 -18.42
C ILE A 345 13.70 27.48 -17.72
N ILE A 346 14.21 26.25 -17.61
CA ILE A 346 13.52 25.16 -16.91
C ILE A 346 13.45 25.47 -15.41
N ALA A 347 14.51 25.99 -14.83
CA ALA A 347 14.55 26.35 -13.42
C ALA A 347 13.63 27.53 -13.05
N SER A 348 13.28 28.37 -14.01
CA SER A 348 12.37 29.53 -13.79
C SER A 348 10.91 29.12 -13.64
N VAL A 349 10.52 27.94 -14.11
CA VAL A 349 9.14 27.46 -14.04
C VAL A 349 8.87 26.84 -12.68
N SER A 350 7.82 27.29 -11.99
CA SER A 350 7.48 26.85 -10.64
C SER A 350 7.19 25.35 -10.54
N GLU A 351 6.66 24.74 -11.58
CA GLU A 351 6.33 23.30 -11.65
C GLU A 351 7.57 22.39 -11.66
N HIS A 352 8.74 22.92 -12.02
CA HIS A 352 9.99 22.17 -12.05
C HIS A 352 10.80 22.29 -10.75
N GLN A 353 10.28 22.97 -9.74
CA GLN A 353 10.92 23.08 -8.43
C GLN A 353 10.66 21.81 -7.59
N PRO A 354 11.54 21.52 -6.61
CA PRO A 354 11.32 20.43 -5.66
C PRO A 354 10.01 20.57 -4.90
N THR A 355 9.37 19.45 -4.64
CA THR A 355 8.08 19.39 -3.94
C THR A 355 8.25 19.65 -2.44
N THR A 356 7.37 20.47 -1.87
CA THR A 356 7.30 20.70 -0.42
C THR A 356 6.39 19.66 0.25
N TRP A 357 6.59 19.40 1.54
CA TRP A 357 5.72 18.49 2.31
C TRP A 357 4.26 18.93 2.31
N SER A 358 4.00 20.24 2.33
CA SER A 358 2.64 20.78 2.26
C SER A 358 1.92 20.38 0.98
N SER A 359 2.61 20.35 -0.16
CA SER A 359 2.03 19.94 -1.43
C SER A 359 1.54 18.48 -1.40
N TYR A 360 2.28 17.57 -0.78
CA TYR A 360 1.83 16.19 -0.61
C TYR A 360 0.54 16.09 0.20
N TYR A 361 0.43 16.84 1.29
CA TYR A 361 -0.78 16.83 2.11
C TYR A 361 -1.99 17.44 1.40
N PHE A 362 -1.80 18.48 0.60
CA PHE A 362 -2.88 19.08 -0.17
C PHE A 362 -3.32 18.20 -1.35
N ASP A 363 -2.39 17.61 -2.09
CA ASP A 363 -2.69 16.87 -3.30
C ASP A 363 -3.12 15.41 -3.04
N LEU A 364 -2.60 14.77 -2.00
CA LEU A 364 -2.90 13.39 -1.67
C LEU A 364 -3.80 13.22 -0.44
N GLN A 365 -3.92 14.23 0.42
CA GLN A 365 -4.75 14.21 1.63
C GLN A 365 -4.51 12.97 2.51
N LEU A 366 -5.56 12.20 2.81
CA LEU A 366 -5.49 11.01 3.64
C LEU A 366 -4.64 9.87 3.04
N LEU A 367 -4.41 9.89 1.73
CA LEU A 367 -3.61 8.86 1.05
C LEU A 367 -2.16 8.83 1.56
N VAL A 368 -1.63 9.96 2.03
CA VAL A 368 -0.28 10.05 2.62
C VAL A 368 -0.12 9.11 3.82
N PHE A 369 -1.18 8.90 4.60
CA PHE A 369 -1.17 8.00 5.75
C PHE A 369 -1.55 6.56 5.41
N MET A 370 -2.30 6.36 4.33
CA MET A 370 -2.83 5.05 3.94
C MET A 370 -1.89 4.26 3.03
N PHE A 371 -1.11 4.92 2.18
CA PHE A 371 -0.25 4.20 1.24
C PHE A 371 0.84 3.34 1.90
N PRO A 372 1.46 3.71 3.05
CA PRO A 372 2.45 2.86 3.68
C PRO A 372 1.86 1.52 4.15
N VAL A 373 0.59 1.53 4.56
CA VAL A 373 -0.12 0.30 4.95
C VAL A 373 -0.28 -0.62 3.75
N GLY A 374 -0.70 -0.08 2.60
CA GLY A 374 -0.80 -0.84 1.35
C GLY A 374 0.55 -1.37 0.88
N LEU A 375 1.60 -0.58 1.00
CA LEU A 375 2.97 -0.99 0.67
C LEU A 375 3.44 -2.15 1.56
N TYR A 376 3.17 -2.08 2.87
CA TYR A 376 3.47 -3.17 3.81
C TYR A 376 2.78 -4.48 3.39
N TYR A 377 1.49 -4.43 3.07
CA TYR A 377 0.77 -5.63 2.62
C TYR A 377 1.25 -6.17 1.28
N CYS A 378 1.73 -5.32 0.38
CA CYS A 378 2.38 -5.75 -0.85
C CYS A 378 3.69 -6.49 -0.60
N PHE A 379 4.50 -6.04 0.37
CA PHE A 379 5.72 -6.73 0.80
C PHE A 379 5.44 -8.05 1.51
N ASN A 380 4.41 -8.11 2.35
CA ASN A 380 4.06 -9.32 3.10
C ASN A 380 3.65 -10.48 2.18
N ASN A 381 3.04 -10.18 1.05
CA ASN A 381 2.58 -11.15 0.05
C ASN A 381 3.17 -10.83 -1.33
N LEU A 382 4.45 -11.08 -1.53
CA LEU A 382 5.13 -10.79 -2.79
C LEU A 382 4.63 -11.67 -3.93
N SER A 383 4.15 -11.02 -4.98
CA SER A 383 3.87 -11.62 -6.29
C SER A 383 4.51 -10.76 -7.39
N ASP A 384 4.62 -11.28 -8.60
CA ASP A 384 5.24 -10.54 -9.71
C ASP A 384 4.55 -9.19 -9.95
N ALA A 385 3.22 -9.17 -9.90
CA ALA A 385 2.44 -7.95 -10.03
C ALA A 385 2.66 -6.96 -8.86
N ARG A 386 2.76 -7.47 -7.63
CA ARG A 386 3.00 -6.62 -6.46
C ARG A 386 4.41 -6.05 -6.41
N ILE A 387 5.39 -6.77 -6.91
CA ILE A 387 6.74 -6.23 -7.11
C ILE A 387 6.69 -5.04 -8.06
N PHE A 388 5.92 -5.12 -9.15
CA PHE A 388 5.76 -4.01 -10.07
C PHE A 388 5.17 -2.76 -9.39
N ILE A 389 4.09 -2.92 -8.62
CA ILE A 389 3.46 -1.78 -7.95
C ILE A 389 4.34 -1.17 -6.85
N ILE A 390 5.11 -1.98 -6.14
CA ILE A 390 6.11 -1.50 -5.17
C ILE A 390 7.16 -0.63 -5.86
N MET A 391 7.72 -1.12 -6.96
CA MET A 391 8.72 -0.38 -7.72
C MET A 391 8.16 0.90 -8.31
N TYR A 392 6.95 0.85 -8.85
CA TYR A 392 6.25 2.03 -9.36
C TYR A 392 6.05 3.06 -8.24
N GLY A 393 5.61 2.63 -7.06
CA GLY A 393 5.43 3.51 -5.91
C GLY A 393 6.73 4.19 -5.46
N VAL A 394 7.81 3.43 -5.31
CA VAL A 394 9.11 3.95 -4.86
C VAL A 394 9.71 4.91 -5.88
N THR A 395 9.74 4.56 -7.15
CA THR A 395 10.30 5.42 -8.21
C THR A 395 9.48 6.68 -8.40
N SER A 396 8.16 6.59 -8.37
CA SER A 396 7.27 7.77 -8.48
C SER A 396 7.43 8.70 -7.28
N MET A 397 7.62 8.17 -6.07
CA MET A 397 7.85 8.98 -4.88
C MET A 397 9.16 9.76 -4.99
N TYR A 398 10.23 9.12 -5.46
CA TYR A 398 11.49 9.79 -5.71
C TYR A 398 11.36 10.92 -6.73
N PHE A 399 10.78 10.65 -7.90
CA PHE A 399 10.65 11.64 -8.96
C PHE A 399 9.71 12.79 -8.59
N SER A 400 8.63 12.51 -7.86
CA SER A 400 7.74 13.57 -7.36
C SER A 400 8.43 14.48 -6.34
N ALA A 401 9.37 13.96 -5.55
CA ALA A 401 10.18 14.79 -4.65
C ALA A 401 11.13 15.74 -5.40
N VAL A 402 11.65 15.29 -6.54
CA VAL A 402 12.53 16.11 -7.39
C VAL A 402 11.77 17.23 -8.10
N MET A 403 10.54 16.97 -8.55
CA MET A 403 9.78 17.90 -9.37
C MET A 403 8.28 17.83 -9.05
N VAL A 404 7.67 18.98 -8.73
CA VAL A 404 6.24 19.09 -8.38
C VAL A 404 5.34 18.51 -9.48
N ARG A 405 5.64 18.76 -10.74
CA ARG A 405 4.85 18.27 -11.89
C ARG A 405 4.66 16.75 -11.88
N LEU A 406 5.64 16.01 -11.39
CA LEU A 406 5.59 14.54 -11.34
C LEU A 406 4.71 13.97 -10.21
N MET A 407 4.10 14.82 -9.39
CA MET A 407 3.02 14.45 -8.48
C MET A 407 1.86 13.77 -9.22
N LEU A 408 1.65 14.14 -10.46
CA LEU A 408 0.63 13.55 -11.34
C LEU A 408 0.89 12.06 -11.61
N VAL A 409 2.15 11.63 -11.71
CA VAL A 409 2.53 10.21 -11.86
C VAL A 409 2.40 9.46 -10.55
N LEU A 410 2.63 10.14 -9.42
CA LEU A 410 2.54 9.56 -8.08
C LEU A 410 1.09 9.30 -7.65
N ALA A 411 0.16 10.20 -7.94
CA ALA A 411 -1.22 10.12 -7.46
C ALA A 411 -1.93 8.78 -7.76
N PRO A 412 -1.84 8.20 -8.98
CA PRO A 412 -2.46 6.91 -9.27
C PRO A 412 -1.94 5.76 -8.41
N VAL A 413 -0.64 5.67 -8.21
CA VAL A 413 -0.05 4.59 -7.40
C VAL A 413 -0.39 4.74 -5.93
N MET A 414 -0.50 5.97 -5.43
CA MET A 414 -0.96 6.22 -4.06
C MET A 414 -2.40 5.76 -3.86
N CYS A 415 -3.28 6.02 -4.82
CA CYS A 415 -4.66 5.52 -4.80
C CYS A 415 -4.72 3.99 -4.80
N ILE A 416 -3.92 3.33 -5.63
CA ILE A 416 -3.88 1.87 -5.73
C ILE A 416 -3.38 1.24 -4.43
N LEU A 417 -2.25 1.71 -3.90
CA LEU A 417 -1.68 1.21 -2.65
C LEU A 417 -2.61 1.46 -1.46
N SER A 418 -3.20 2.63 -1.36
CA SER A 418 -4.18 2.95 -0.32
C SER A 418 -5.43 2.07 -0.42
N GLY A 419 -5.92 1.81 -1.63
CA GLY A 419 -7.04 0.91 -1.87
C GLY A 419 -6.74 -0.51 -1.41
N ILE A 420 -5.54 -1.03 -1.69
CA ILE A 420 -5.07 -2.34 -1.22
C ILE A 420 -4.98 -2.36 0.31
N GLY A 421 -4.39 -1.34 0.92
CA GLY A 421 -4.23 -1.22 2.37
C GLY A 421 -5.57 -1.19 3.10
N VAL A 422 -6.47 -0.29 2.70
CA VAL A 422 -7.80 -0.15 3.31
C VAL A 422 -8.63 -1.42 3.14
N SER A 423 -8.63 -2.01 1.94
CA SER A 423 -9.31 -3.29 1.70
C SER A 423 -8.81 -4.40 2.63
N GLN A 424 -7.49 -4.49 2.85
CA GLN A 424 -6.93 -5.50 3.73
C GLN A 424 -7.30 -5.28 5.20
N VAL A 425 -7.19 -4.04 5.66
CA VAL A 425 -7.59 -3.67 7.03
C VAL A 425 -9.07 -4.00 7.25
N LEU A 426 -9.95 -3.54 6.36
CA LEU A 426 -11.38 -3.84 6.45
C LEU A 426 -11.66 -5.35 6.43
N THR A 427 -11.01 -6.11 5.56
CA THR A 427 -11.18 -7.57 5.48
C THR A 427 -10.76 -8.25 6.78
N THR A 428 -9.67 -7.78 7.40
CA THR A 428 -9.19 -8.33 8.67
C THR A 428 -10.18 -8.07 9.80
N TYR A 429 -10.69 -6.84 9.90
CA TYR A 429 -11.66 -6.50 10.95
C TYR A 429 -13.04 -7.09 10.71
N MET A 430 -13.51 -7.15 9.47
CA MET A 430 -14.83 -7.74 9.15
C MET A 430 -14.87 -9.25 9.40
N LYS A 431 -13.77 -9.96 9.27
CA LYS A 431 -13.70 -11.39 9.66
C LYS A 431 -14.02 -11.62 11.14
N ASN A 432 -13.79 -10.62 11.97
CA ASN A 432 -14.10 -10.67 13.39
C ASN A 432 -15.56 -10.33 13.70
N LEU A 433 -16.28 -9.72 12.75
CA LEU A 433 -17.71 -9.40 12.88
C LEU A 433 -18.64 -10.55 12.45
N ASP A 434 -18.14 -11.50 11.66
CA ASP A 434 -18.91 -12.66 11.17
C ASP A 434 -19.09 -13.74 12.25
N VAL A 435 -19.78 -13.41 13.34
CA VAL A 435 -20.08 -14.31 14.48
C VAL A 435 -21.33 -15.20 14.23
N SER A 436 -22.06 -15.04 13.13
CA SER A 436 -23.40 -15.58 12.97
C SER A 436 -23.58 -16.72 11.96
N ARG A 437 -22.57 -17.56 11.71
CA ARG A 437 -22.78 -18.83 11.00
C ARG A 437 -22.23 -20.02 11.79
N PRO A 438 -23.11 -20.88 12.35
CA PRO A 438 -22.69 -22.16 12.84
C PRO A 438 -22.49 -23.11 11.65
N ASP A 439 -21.32 -23.13 11.05
CA ASP A 439 -20.99 -24.12 10.03
C ASP A 439 -19.62 -24.77 10.25
N LYS A 440 -19.79 -26.07 10.51
CA LYS A 440 -18.84 -27.17 10.24
C LYS A 440 -17.37 -26.97 10.56
N LYS A 441 -17.03 -27.59 11.67
CA LYS A 441 -15.71 -28.12 12.04
C LYS A 441 -14.70 -28.18 10.90
N SER A 442 -13.91 -27.16 10.78
CA SER A 442 -12.56 -27.20 10.27
C SER A 442 -11.67 -26.63 11.36
N LYS A 443 -10.88 -27.50 11.99
CA LYS A 443 -9.82 -27.13 12.91
C LYS A 443 -8.74 -26.37 12.14
N LYS A 444 -8.97 -25.09 11.87
CA LYS A 444 -7.92 -24.10 11.62
C LYS A 444 -8.07 -23.08 12.73
N GLN A 445 -7.02 -22.95 13.53
CA GLN A 445 -6.89 -21.92 14.52
C GLN A 445 -7.23 -20.57 13.88
N GLN A 446 -8.38 -20.03 14.23
CA GLN A 446 -8.81 -18.69 13.81
C GLN A 446 -8.00 -17.73 14.68
N ASP A 447 -7.02 -17.05 14.11
CA ASP A 447 -6.41 -15.88 14.72
C ASP A 447 -7.49 -14.81 14.89
N SER A 448 -8.10 -14.79 16.04
CA SER A 448 -9.07 -13.76 16.45
C SER A 448 -8.29 -12.52 16.86
N THR A 449 -8.57 -11.39 16.25
CA THR A 449 -7.98 -10.11 16.64
C THR A 449 -8.44 -9.68 18.05
N TYR A 450 -9.58 -10.21 18.51
CA TYR A 450 -10.11 -9.96 19.85
C TYR A 450 -10.09 -11.26 20.67
N PRO A 451 -9.33 -11.30 21.76
CA PRO A 451 -9.22 -12.49 22.61
C PRO A 451 -10.50 -12.81 23.39
N ILE A 452 -11.33 -11.81 23.69
CA ILE A 452 -12.59 -11.95 24.41
C ILE A 452 -13.76 -11.84 23.43
N LYS A 453 -14.43 -12.96 23.17
CA LYS A 453 -15.57 -13.03 22.22
C LYS A 453 -16.93 -12.82 22.88
N ASN A 454 -17.04 -12.94 24.20
CA ASN A 454 -18.29 -12.74 24.92
C ASN A 454 -18.59 -11.24 25.03
N GLU A 455 -19.71 -10.79 24.48
CA GLU A 455 -20.12 -9.37 24.46
C GLU A 455 -20.48 -8.86 25.85
N ASP A 456 -21.04 -9.72 26.70
CA ASP A 456 -21.45 -9.38 28.07
C ASP A 456 -20.32 -9.60 29.10
N ALA A 457 -19.10 -9.83 28.63
CA ALA A 457 -17.98 -10.08 29.51
C ALA A 457 -17.63 -8.87 30.37
N LYS A 458 -17.49 -9.09 31.68
CA LYS A 458 -17.02 -8.10 32.64
C LYS A 458 -15.55 -8.35 32.91
N VAL A 459 -14.72 -7.34 32.64
CA VAL A 459 -13.26 -7.44 32.71
C VAL A 459 -12.75 -6.72 33.95
N MET A 460 -11.99 -7.44 34.77
CA MET A 460 -11.24 -6.86 35.88
C MET A 460 -9.82 -6.55 35.42
N SER A 461 -9.41 -5.30 35.51
CA SER A 461 -8.04 -4.85 35.29
C SER A 461 -7.72 -3.74 36.28
N TRP A 462 -6.45 -3.35 36.34
CA TRP A 462 -6.13 -2.14 37.07
C TRP A 462 -6.76 -0.91 36.37
N TRP A 463 -7.11 0.11 37.12
CA TRP A 463 -7.88 1.28 36.63
C TRP A 463 -7.23 2.00 35.43
N ASP A 464 -5.91 1.92 35.27
CA ASP A 464 -5.17 2.55 34.17
C ASP A 464 -5.65 2.11 32.78
N TYR A 465 -6.20 0.90 32.65
CA TYR A 465 -6.57 0.31 31.34
C TYR A 465 -8.07 0.41 31.04
N GLY A 466 -8.86 0.94 31.96
CA GLY A 466 -10.31 0.93 31.84
C GLY A 466 -10.83 1.58 30.57
N TYR A 467 -10.41 2.78 30.25
CA TYR A 467 -10.84 3.48 29.03
C TYR A 467 -10.41 2.77 27.75
N GLN A 468 -9.25 2.14 27.75
CA GLN A 468 -8.78 1.38 26.59
C GLN A 468 -9.66 0.15 26.35
N ILE A 469 -10.02 -0.58 27.40
CA ILE A 469 -10.86 -1.78 27.29
C ILE A 469 -12.26 -1.42 26.83
N THR A 470 -12.87 -0.36 27.38
CA THR A 470 -14.21 0.07 26.96
C THR A 470 -14.22 0.61 25.52
N ALA A 471 -13.24 1.43 25.15
CA ALA A 471 -13.23 2.06 23.84
C ALA A 471 -12.83 1.10 22.71
N MET A 472 -11.83 0.24 22.94
CA MET A 472 -11.27 -0.62 21.90
C MET A 472 -11.90 -2.02 21.87
N ALA A 473 -12.17 -2.60 23.03
CA ALA A 473 -12.73 -3.94 23.12
C ALA A 473 -14.26 -3.95 23.27
N ASN A 474 -14.87 -2.81 23.53
CA ASN A 474 -16.29 -2.67 23.82
C ASN A 474 -16.77 -3.68 24.88
N ARG A 475 -16.08 -3.73 26.02
CA ARG A 475 -16.38 -4.64 27.13
C ARG A 475 -16.61 -3.86 28.41
N THR A 476 -17.48 -4.41 29.26
CA THR A 476 -17.75 -3.84 30.58
C THR A 476 -16.53 -4.00 31.49
N ILE A 477 -16.16 -2.92 32.17
CA ILE A 477 -15.04 -2.89 33.11
C ILE A 477 -15.52 -2.59 34.52
N LEU A 478 -14.73 -2.95 35.50
CA LEU A 478 -15.01 -2.70 36.90
C LEU A 478 -14.55 -1.30 37.34
N VAL A 479 -13.38 -0.88 36.88
CA VAL A 479 -12.74 0.39 37.26
C VAL A 479 -12.10 1.04 36.03
N ASP A 480 -12.06 2.37 36.02
CA ASP A 480 -11.48 3.14 34.92
C ASP A 480 -10.65 4.33 35.43
N ASN A 481 -10.12 5.10 34.50
CA ASN A 481 -9.25 6.26 34.78
C ASN A 481 -9.96 7.43 35.49
N ASN A 482 -11.27 7.40 35.63
CA ASN A 482 -12.04 8.42 36.35
C ASN A 482 -12.13 8.15 37.88
N THR A 483 -11.28 7.53 38.48
CA THR A 483 -11.06 7.24 39.92
C THR A 483 -12.03 7.84 40.95
N TRP A 484 -13.32 7.98 40.62
CA TRP A 484 -14.34 8.65 41.48
C TRP A 484 -14.76 7.79 42.68
N ASN A 485 -14.62 6.46 42.61
CA ASN A 485 -14.99 5.54 43.68
C ASN A 485 -13.75 4.76 44.16
N ASN A 486 -13.08 5.33 45.15
CA ASN A 486 -11.87 4.71 45.74
C ASN A 486 -12.15 3.38 46.42
N THR A 487 -13.33 3.16 46.98
CA THR A 487 -13.71 1.88 47.62
C THR A 487 -13.75 0.76 46.60
N HIS A 488 -14.27 1.02 45.42
CA HIS A 488 -14.36 0.04 44.35
C HIS A 488 -12.98 -0.27 43.75
N ILE A 489 -12.14 0.75 43.57
CA ILE A 489 -10.73 0.57 43.14
C ILE A 489 -9.95 -0.23 44.19
N SER A 490 -10.16 0.08 45.46
CA SER A 490 -9.56 -0.66 46.56
C SER A 490 -9.96 -2.15 46.53
N ARG A 491 -11.18 -2.48 46.19
CA ARG A 491 -11.68 -3.86 46.09
C ARG A 491 -10.95 -4.64 44.99
N VAL A 492 -10.68 -4.03 43.86
CA VAL A 492 -9.84 -4.60 42.79
C VAL A 492 -8.39 -4.78 43.24
N GLY A 493 -7.83 -3.79 43.93
CA GLY A 493 -6.49 -3.90 44.55
C GLY A 493 -6.40 -5.05 45.57
N GLN A 494 -7.43 -5.25 46.38
CA GLN A 494 -7.53 -6.37 47.33
C GLN A 494 -7.53 -7.73 46.63
N ALA A 495 -8.25 -7.86 45.52
CA ALA A 495 -8.27 -9.07 44.70
C ALA A 495 -6.86 -9.39 44.14
N MET A 496 -6.18 -8.38 43.60
CA MET A 496 -4.83 -8.55 43.02
C MET A 496 -3.76 -8.89 44.07
N ALA A 497 -3.89 -8.36 45.28
CA ALA A 497 -2.95 -8.55 46.38
C ALA A 497 -3.20 -9.84 47.19
N SER A 498 -4.38 -10.42 47.11
CA SER A 498 -4.75 -11.62 47.91
C SER A 498 -4.30 -12.93 47.27
N THR A 499 -4.40 -14.02 48.02
CA THR A 499 -4.25 -15.38 47.49
C THR A 499 -5.35 -15.68 46.48
N GLU A 500 -5.12 -16.66 45.60
CA GLU A 500 -6.04 -17.01 44.53
C GLU A 500 -7.45 -17.36 45.01
N GLU A 501 -7.56 -18.09 46.13
CA GLU A 501 -8.87 -18.46 46.73
C GLU A 501 -9.66 -17.24 47.18
N ARG A 502 -9.01 -16.33 47.90
CA ARG A 502 -9.64 -15.10 48.39
C ARG A 502 -9.97 -14.12 47.31
N ALA A 503 -9.10 -14.02 46.31
CA ALA A 503 -9.35 -13.23 45.11
C ALA A 503 -10.54 -13.76 44.32
N TYR A 504 -10.75 -15.08 44.29
CA TYR A 504 -11.92 -15.68 43.65
C TYR A 504 -13.23 -15.28 44.34
N GLU A 505 -13.29 -15.23 45.65
CA GLU A 505 -14.46 -14.74 46.36
C GLU A 505 -14.80 -13.29 45.97
N ILE A 506 -13.78 -12.44 45.89
CA ILE A 506 -13.95 -11.05 45.46
C ILE A 506 -14.39 -10.97 44.00
N MET A 507 -13.80 -11.75 43.10
CA MET A 507 -14.17 -11.81 41.70
C MET A 507 -15.59 -12.31 41.48
N ARG A 508 -16.06 -13.25 42.29
CA ARG A 508 -17.45 -13.74 42.27
C ARG A 508 -18.42 -12.70 42.81
N GLU A 509 -18.08 -11.99 43.89
CA GLU A 509 -18.87 -10.88 44.43
C GLU A 509 -19.04 -9.76 43.37
N LEU A 510 -18.03 -9.46 42.59
CA LEU A 510 -18.02 -8.43 41.56
C LEU A 510 -18.48 -8.94 40.18
N ASP A 511 -18.89 -10.19 40.06
CA ASP A 511 -19.37 -10.84 38.83
C ASP A 511 -18.36 -10.70 37.64
N VAL A 512 -17.08 -10.98 37.93
CA VAL A 512 -15.98 -10.88 36.96
C VAL A 512 -15.97 -12.09 36.03
N SER A 513 -15.90 -11.85 34.72
CA SER A 513 -15.77 -12.90 33.72
C SER A 513 -14.31 -13.14 33.31
N TYR A 514 -13.53 -12.08 33.17
CA TYR A 514 -12.14 -12.11 32.75
C TYR A 514 -11.28 -11.15 33.57
N VAL A 515 -10.01 -11.51 33.73
CA VAL A 515 -8.99 -10.66 34.36
C VAL A 515 -7.90 -10.36 33.34
N LEU A 516 -7.51 -9.10 33.21
CA LEU A 516 -6.46 -8.64 32.30
C LEU A 516 -5.31 -8.06 33.11
N VAL A 517 -4.09 -8.48 32.77
CA VAL A 517 -2.84 -7.95 33.35
C VAL A 517 -1.83 -7.63 32.24
N ILE A 518 -1.02 -6.60 32.51
CA ILE A 518 0.10 -6.21 31.65
C ILE A 518 1.40 -6.70 32.28
N PHE A 519 2.17 -7.45 31.51
CA PHE A 519 3.42 -8.05 31.94
C PHE A 519 4.58 -7.69 31.02
N GLY A 520 5.64 -7.12 31.57
CA GLY A 520 6.80 -6.64 30.82
C GLY A 520 8.06 -7.50 30.89
N GLY A 521 8.03 -8.58 31.67
CA GLY A 521 9.24 -9.37 32.01
C GLY A 521 9.94 -10.01 30.80
N LEU A 522 9.25 -10.30 29.70
CA LEU A 522 9.85 -10.81 28.47
C LEU A 522 10.47 -9.69 27.63
N THR A 523 9.76 -8.60 27.45
CA THR A 523 10.14 -7.49 26.54
C THR A 523 11.02 -6.44 27.18
N GLY A 524 11.10 -6.39 28.51
CA GLY A 524 11.78 -5.33 29.24
C GLY A 524 10.92 -4.07 29.46
N TYR A 525 9.59 -4.18 29.32
CA TYR A 525 8.67 -3.06 29.53
C TYR A 525 8.46 -2.79 31.02
N SER A 526 9.03 -1.68 31.53
CA SER A 526 9.07 -1.37 32.95
C SER A 526 7.77 -0.81 33.55
N SER A 527 6.81 -0.39 32.72
CA SER A 527 5.52 0.13 33.21
C SER A 527 4.45 -0.97 33.33
N ASP A 528 4.85 -2.17 33.70
CA ASP A 528 3.97 -3.32 33.89
C ASP A 528 3.28 -3.33 35.27
N ASP A 529 2.32 -4.23 35.43
CA ASP A 529 1.48 -4.28 36.63
C ASP A 529 2.24 -4.72 37.87
N ILE A 530 3.32 -5.49 37.72
CA ILE A 530 4.15 -5.88 38.90
C ILE A 530 4.88 -4.63 39.45
N ASN A 531 5.34 -3.72 38.64
CA ASN A 531 5.94 -2.48 39.12
C ASN A 531 4.90 -1.53 39.75
N LYS A 532 3.65 -1.62 39.35
CA LYS A 532 2.53 -0.89 39.94
C LYS A 532 1.92 -1.60 41.16
N PHE A 533 2.30 -2.82 41.40
CA PHE A 533 1.67 -3.69 42.41
C PHE A 533 1.66 -3.10 43.82
N LEU A 534 2.72 -2.47 44.26
CA LEU A 534 2.74 -1.83 45.56
C LEU A 534 1.70 -0.73 45.74
N TRP A 535 1.35 -0.03 44.68
CA TRP A 535 0.22 0.91 44.69
C TRP A 535 -1.13 0.18 44.81
N MET A 536 -1.28 -1.00 44.20
CA MET A 536 -2.47 -1.83 44.35
C MET A 536 -2.63 -2.29 45.81
N VAL A 537 -1.52 -2.69 46.46
CA VAL A 537 -1.50 -3.08 47.87
C VAL A 537 -1.86 -1.91 48.78
N ARG A 538 -1.26 -0.74 48.58
CA ARG A 538 -1.54 0.47 49.38
C ARG A 538 -2.99 0.90 49.27
N ILE A 539 -3.53 0.97 48.04
CA ILE A 539 -4.91 1.33 47.81
C ILE A 539 -5.86 0.25 48.33
N GLY A 540 -5.52 -1.02 48.12
CA GLY A 540 -6.27 -2.16 48.66
C GLY A 540 -6.39 -2.15 50.18
N GLY A 541 -5.34 -1.80 50.88
CA GLY A 541 -5.29 -1.70 52.34
C GLY A 541 -5.89 -0.41 52.91
N SER A 542 -6.24 0.59 52.07
CA SER A 542 -6.75 1.90 52.55
C SER A 542 -8.19 1.89 53.04
N THR A 543 -8.98 0.88 52.76
CA THR A 543 -10.37 0.75 53.13
C THR A 543 -10.59 -0.23 54.28
N ASP A 544 -11.74 -0.12 54.94
CA ASP A 544 -12.07 -1.00 56.10
C ASP A 544 -12.08 -2.48 55.78
N THR A 545 -12.44 -2.86 54.57
CA THR A 545 -12.45 -4.24 54.07
C THR A 545 -11.05 -4.78 53.79
N GLY A 546 -10.08 -3.89 53.60
CA GLY A 546 -8.69 -4.23 53.24
C GLY A 546 -7.68 -4.11 54.38
N LYS A 547 -8.07 -3.82 55.61
CA LYS A 547 -7.17 -3.61 56.77
C LYS A 547 -6.19 -4.79 57.06
N HIS A 548 -6.53 -5.98 56.57
CA HIS A 548 -5.67 -7.19 56.70
C HIS A 548 -4.53 -7.18 55.69
N ILE A 549 -4.56 -6.33 54.65
CA ILE A 549 -3.50 -6.24 53.67
C ILE A 549 -2.52 -5.15 54.12
N LYS A 550 -1.34 -5.59 54.50
CA LYS A 550 -0.27 -4.69 54.97
C LYS A 550 0.87 -4.67 53.98
N GLU A 551 1.31 -3.48 53.59
CA GLU A 551 2.35 -3.33 52.59
C GLU A 551 3.68 -4.02 52.97
N HIS A 552 4.03 -4.00 54.26
CA HIS A 552 5.29 -4.62 54.75
C HIS A 552 5.34 -6.11 54.56
N ASP A 553 4.22 -6.82 54.44
CA ASP A 553 4.16 -8.26 54.21
C ASP A 553 4.68 -8.67 52.81
N TYR A 554 4.72 -7.71 51.88
CA TYR A 554 5.20 -7.94 50.51
C TYR A 554 6.69 -7.62 50.32
N TYR A 555 7.36 -7.13 51.34
CA TYR A 555 8.81 -6.92 51.33
C TYR A 555 9.54 -8.08 51.99
N THR A 556 10.80 -8.23 51.63
CA THR A 556 11.71 -9.12 52.34
C THR A 556 12.00 -8.59 53.76
N PRO A 557 12.51 -9.42 54.69
CA PRO A 557 12.95 -8.93 56.02
C PRO A 557 13.99 -7.80 55.94
N THR A 558 14.69 -7.69 54.79
CA THR A 558 15.67 -6.63 54.54
C THR A 558 15.04 -5.36 53.94
N GLY A 559 13.73 -5.37 53.70
CA GLY A 559 12.97 -4.21 53.14
C GLY A 559 13.04 -4.08 51.62
N GLU A 560 13.40 -5.13 50.91
CA GLU A 560 13.47 -5.11 49.43
C GLU A 560 12.24 -5.79 48.82
N PHE A 561 11.77 -5.23 47.65
CA PHE A 561 10.73 -5.85 46.85
C PHE A 561 11.37 -6.77 45.81
N ARG A 562 11.30 -8.09 46.03
CA ARG A 562 11.97 -9.11 45.20
C ARG A 562 11.00 -10.16 44.69
N VAL A 563 11.19 -10.56 43.44
CA VAL A 563 10.38 -11.62 42.77
C VAL A 563 11.10 -12.96 42.66
N ASP A 564 12.34 -13.04 43.16
CA ASP A 564 13.16 -14.24 43.19
C ASP A 564 12.84 -15.15 44.40
N ARG A 565 13.62 -16.22 44.60
CA ARG A 565 13.42 -17.19 45.69
C ARG A 565 13.52 -16.58 47.08
N GLU A 566 14.20 -15.46 47.24
CA GLU A 566 14.33 -14.73 48.49
C GLU A 566 13.18 -13.72 48.72
N GLY A 567 12.27 -13.61 47.74
CA GLY A 567 11.12 -12.74 47.85
C GLY A 567 10.13 -13.15 48.94
N SER A 568 9.28 -12.21 49.39
CA SER A 568 8.26 -12.48 50.40
C SER A 568 7.34 -13.62 49.96
N PRO A 569 7.06 -14.62 50.82
CA PRO A 569 6.11 -15.69 50.54
C PRO A 569 4.70 -15.17 50.19
N VAL A 570 4.31 -14.04 50.76
CA VAL A 570 3.01 -13.40 50.50
C VAL A 570 2.98 -12.87 49.07
N LEU A 571 4.06 -12.25 48.61
CA LEU A 571 4.18 -11.77 47.21
C LEU A 571 4.20 -12.93 46.21
N LEU A 572 4.99 -13.97 46.49
CA LEU A 572 5.14 -15.11 45.58
C LEU A 572 3.87 -15.99 45.46
N ASN A 573 2.90 -15.81 46.34
CA ASN A 573 1.64 -16.52 46.31
C ASN A 573 0.41 -15.65 46.05
N CYS A 574 0.60 -14.35 45.77
CA CYS A 574 -0.49 -13.47 45.46
C CYS A 574 -1.02 -13.68 44.03
N LEU A 575 -2.28 -13.28 43.78
CA LEU A 575 -2.90 -13.43 42.48
C LEU A 575 -2.11 -12.72 41.37
N MET A 576 -1.64 -11.49 41.62
CA MET A 576 -0.86 -10.72 40.64
C MET A 576 0.39 -11.47 40.18
N TYR A 577 1.17 -12.02 41.11
CA TYR A 577 2.36 -12.82 40.81
C TYR A 577 2.01 -14.04 39.96
N LYS A 578 1.00 -14.79 40.38
CA LYS A 578 0.54 -15.98 39.65
C LYS A 578 0.07 -15.66 38.23
N MET A 579 -0.70 -14.60 38.02
CA MET A 579 -1.14 -14.23 36.69
C MET A 579 0.01 -13.78 35.78
N CYS A 580 0.94 -13.01 36.29
CA CYS A 580 2.05 -12.50 35.47
C CYS A 580 3.06 -13.62 35.12
N TYR A 581 3.36 -14.52 36.03
CA TYR A 581 4.42 -15.55 35.88
C TYR A 581 3.91 -16.96 35.57
N TYR A 582 2.62 -17.16 35.39
CA TYR A 582 2.09 -18.48 35.01
C TYR A 582 2.74 -18.96 33.70
N ARG A 583 3.34 -20.18 33.75
CA ARG A 583 4.09 -20.78 32.64
C ARG A 583 5.33 -20.01 32.17
N PHE A 584 5.67 -18.89 32.79
CA PHE A 584 6.85 -18.12 32.47
C PHE A 584 8.17 -18.80 32.91
N GLY A 585 8.11 -19.63 33.92
CA GLY A 585 9.27 -20.39 34.45
C GLY A 585 10.00 -21.23 33.40
N GLN A 586 9.34 -21.60 32.30
CA GLN A 586 9.91 -22.40 31.20
C GLN A 586 10.38 -21.54 30.00
N VAL A 587 10.15 -20.24 30.02
CA VAL A 587 10.44 -19.33 28.91
C VAL A 587 11.87 -18.80 28.99
N TYR A 588 12.62 -18.94 27.91
CA TYR A 588 13.94 -18.33 27.78
C TYR A 588 13.80 -16.89 27.25
N THR A 589 14.24 -15.92 28.01
CA THR A 589 14.21 -14.48 27.66
C THR A 589 15.53 -14.01 27.06
N GLU A 590 16.65 -14.62 27.46
CA GLU A 590 18.00 -14.31 26.97
C GLU A 590 18.84 -15.60 26.83
N ALA A 591 19.66 -15.66 25.79
CA ALA A 591 20.45 -16.85 25.44
C ALA A 591 21.43 -17.34 26.53
N LYS A 592 21.84 -16.47 27.47
CA LYS A 592 22.80 -16.77 28.55
C LYS A 592 22.17 -16.83 29.95
N ARG A 593 20.85 -16.70 30.03
CA ARG A 593 20.14 -16.69 31.33
C ARG A 593 19.29 -17.95 31.49
N PRO A 594 19.01 -18.36 32.73
CA PRO A 594 18.11 -19.48 32.96
C PRO A 594 16.68 -19.18 32.52
N PRO A 595 15.85 -20.22 32.27
CA PRO A 595 14.44 -20.00 31.96
C PRO A 595 13.72 -19.35 33.14
N GLY A 596 12.75 -18.49 32.86
CA GLY A 596 12.05 -17.71 33.88
C GLY A 596 12.82 -16.47 34.37
N TYR A 597 13.70 -15.92 33.56
CA TYR A 597 14.42 -14.71 33.89
C TYR A 597 13.61 -13.46 33.45
N ASP A 598 13.27 -12.62 34.42
CA ASP A 598 12.56 -11.37 34.22
C ASP A 598 13.54 -10.25 33.84
N ARG A 599 13.40 -9.70 32.65
CA ARG A 599 14.29 -8.65 32.11
C ARG A 599 14.09 -7.27 32.76
N VAL A 600 12.93 -7.02 33.36
CA VAL A 600 12.63 -5.75 34.03
C VAL A 600 13.26 -5.73 35.43
N ARG A 601 13.15 -6.83 36.18
CA ARG A 601 13.64 -6.94 37.55
C ARG A 601 15.05 -7.49 37.60
N ASN A 602 15.60 -7.93 36.46
CA ASN A 602 16.92 -8.53 36.33
C ASN A 602 17.13 -9.72 37.31
N ALA A 603 16.10 -10.53 37.51
CA ALA A 603 16.10 -11.64 38.42
C ALA A 603 15.37 -12.87 37.84
N GLU A 604 15.78 -14.05 38.29
CA GLU A 604 15.06 -15.30 38.02
C GLU A 604 13.86 -15.38 38.98
N ILE A 605 12.67 -15.75 38.46
CA ILE A 605 11.47 -15.85 39.30
C ILE A 605 11.60 -16.94 40.36
N GLY A 606 11.08 -16.68 41.56
CA GLY A 606 11.21 -17.56 42.70
C GLY A 606 10.34 -18.80 42.63
N ASN A 607 9.08 -18.66 42.30
CA ASN A 607 8.12 -19.76 42.12
C ASN A 607 7.87 -19.98 40.62
N LYS A 608 8.32 -21.12 40.09
CA LYS A 608 8.24 -21.46 38.66
C LYS A 608 7.13 -22.44 38.33
N ASP A 609 6.85 -23.35 39.22
CA ASP A 609 5.96 -24.48 38.99
C ASP A 609 4.73 -24.33 39.90
N PHE A 610 3.69 -23.75 39.36
CA PHE A 610 2.38 -23.65 40.02
C PHE A 610 1.26 -23.71 38.97
N GLU A 611 0.14 -24.24 39.38
CA GLU A 611 -1.07 -24.28 38.58
C GLU A 611 -2.07 -23.24 39.08
N LEU A 612 -2.99 -22.86 38.19
CA LEU A 612 -4.09 -21.94 38.48
C LEU A 612 -5.35 -22.77 38.75
N ASP A 613 -5.87 -22.67 39.96
CA ASP A 613 -7.05 -23.42 40.39
C ASP A 613 -8.35 -22.77 39.92
N VAL A 614 -8.46 -21.44 40.06
CA VAL A 614 -9.69 -20.67 39.80
C VAL A 614 -9.68 -19.90 38.48
N LEU A 615 -8.54 -19.75 37.87
CA LEU A 615 -8.36 -19.06 36.62
C LEU A 615 -7.92 -20.00 35.49
N GLU A 616 -8.27 -19.68 34.25
CA GLU A 616 -7.82 -20.36 33.05
C GLU A 616 -7.21 -19.33 32.11
N GLU A 617 -6.03 -19.62 31.58
CA GLU A 617 -5.41 -18.73 30.60
C GLU A 617 -6.24 -18.70 29.31
N ALA A 618 -6.89 -17.56 29.05
CA ALA A 618 -7.72 -17.35 27.87
C ALA A 618 -6.91 -16.83 26.68
N TYR A 619 -5.95 -15.95 26.94
CA TYR A 619 -5.12 -15.36 25.90
C TYR A 619 -3.82 -14.78 26.50
N THR A 620 -2.73 -14.97 25.76
CA THR A 620 -1.45 -14.30 26.01
C THR A 620 -0.91 -13.83 24.66
N THR A 621 -0.50 -12.56 24.57
CA THR A 621 0.12 -12.02 23.34
C THR A 621 1.46 -12.71 23.05
N GLU A 622 1.89 -12.71 21.79
CA GLU A 622 3.14 -13.32 21.32
C GLU A 622 4.36 -12.91 22.17
N HIS A 623 4.40 -11.63 22.58
CA HIS A 623 5.47 -11.08 23.42
C HIS A 623 5.14 -11.02 24.90
N TRP A 624 4.12 -11.72 25.34
CA TRP A 624 3.67 -11.82 26.74
C TRP A 624 3.27 -10.48 27.39
N LEU A 625 3.06 -9.42 26.62
CA LEU A 625 2.76 -8.11 27.17
C LEU A 625 1.36 -8.03 27.81
N VAL A 626 0.35 -8.57 27.11
CA VAL A 626 -1.02 -8.62 27.61
C VAL A 626 -1.39 -10.07 27.89
N ARG A 627 -1.89 -10.32 29.09
CA ARG A 627 -2.36 -11.64 29.50
C ARG A 627 -3.79 -11.54 30.01
N ILE A 628 -4.65 -12.42 29.55
CA ILE A 628 -6.08 -12.44 29.89
C ILE A 628 -6.43 -13.83 30.42
N TYR A 629 -7.05 -13.85 31.58
CA TYR A 629 -7.49 -15.04 32.25
C TYR A 629 -9.01 -15.05 32.37
N LYS A 630 -9.62 -16.20 32.11
CA LYS A 630 -11.03 -16.45 32.33
C LYS A 630 -11.22 -16.97 33.76
N VAL A 631 -12.21 -16.41 34.47
CA VAL A 631 -12.60 -16.90 35.78
C VAL A 631 -13.42 -18.20 35.60
N LYS A 632 -13.00 -19.30 36.20
CA LYS A 632 -13.70 -20.58 36.15
C LYS A 632 -14.99 -20.50 36.94
N ASP A 633 -16.05 -21.12 36.44
CA ASP A 633 -17.30 -21.31 37.18
C ASP A 633 -17.26 -22.65 37.92
N LEU A 634 -16.90 -22.60 39.19
CA LEU A 634 -16.75 -23.79 40.02
C LEU A 634 -18.02 -24.00 40.84
N ASP A 635 -18.93 -24.83 40.32
CA ASP A 635 -20.25 -25.07 40.91
C ASP A 635 -20.26 -25.89 42.22
N ASN A 636 -19.22 -26.61 42.52
CA ASN A 636 -19.12 -27.32 43.78
C ASN A 636 -17.66 -27.34 44.26
N ARG A 637 -17.31 -26.39 45.08
CA ARG A 637 -16.10 -26.48 45.84
C ARG A 637 -16.31 -27.45 46.99
N GLY A 638 -15.65 -28.59 46.95
CA GLY A 638 -15.36 -29.39 48.13
C GLY A 638 -14.45 -28.66 49.12
N LEU A 639 -14.59 -27.35 49.25
CA LEU A 639 -14.00 -26.58 50.34
C LEU A 639 -14.84 -26.86 51.56
N SER A 640 -14.34 -27.77 52.42
CA SER A 640 -14.76 -27.88 53.78
C SER A 640 -14.80 -26.48 54.39
N ARG A 641 -16.01 -26.05 54.81
CA ARG A 641 -16.17 -24.90 55.71
C ARG A 641 -15.45 -25.27 57.00
N THR A 642 -14.23 -24.84 57.13
CA THR A 642 -13.55 -24.72 58.43
C THR A 642 -13.32 -23.25 58.72
#